data_b8a7ebdcfb0607cbda103632a6890921
#
_entry.id   b8a7ebdcfb0607cbda103632a6890921
#
_cell.length_a   1.000
_cell.length_b   1.000
_cell.length_c   1.000
_cell.angle_alpha   90.00
_cell.angle_beta   90.00
_cell.angle_gamma   90.00
#
_symmetry.space_group_name_H-M   'P 1'
#
loop_
_entity.id
_entity.type
_entity.pdbx_description
1 polymer ?
#
loop_
_entity_poly.entity_id
_entity_poly.type
_entity_poly.pdbx_seq_one_letter_code
_entity_poly.pdbx_strand_id
1 'polypeptide(L)'
;AVGNSQPAGAAYSNWLRESLAKNMPYDDMVREMVTASGKTYENGAVGFYLRDYNMPLDNMAVTTQVFLGTSMVCAQCHNHPFDKWTQMDYYQLAAHTYGMTGTNGLSNPLLASAFGGGYGMKSVKGKKNKGAPAMALPEGVERRDMSKAMSEILRPLRYNTVLDQTDKKALQLPHDYQYTDAKPKSTVAPVIPASFSKDGKIVKGDEKPVFPYANWMTSKDNPRFTTVIANRLWKKVMGMGLIEPVDEITDSTVPSNPQLMTFLEQTMKDLNYDMKAYLRILYNSPAYQRSAYTKDVELGEVYHFPGPLLRRMSAEQIWDSMVTLYKPNPDTPSIEAEIDRDSTIRRIEWLDRSLNALTPEELTKATAEIALKQKQLSADVRKAQEQLTEATKTKDEEAIRAAKRVVGNQRKAIDEAAQEIVFTAGFKKFAQLVREGKTDEQIKDPEFAKEIAIALKGKEGADLTLDEALAIYNKGLRKRLADQQEKRLKRDAEQLKADTKQELASLKAWENYRDTYMLRAADLRSPAPNGHFLREFGQSDRELVENANEDATVGQALMVLNGKTFSNLMNPYTMISRTLRRAESGDQAIDTIYMALFSRKATAEEKALLQPIVADNSVTGKGDALWAVLNTRQFYFIQ
;
A
#
# COMPACT_ATOMS: atom_id res chain seq x y z
N ALA A 1 -9.51 -3.85 -4.92
CA ALA A 1 -8.32 -3.14 -4.44
C ALA A 1 -7.64 -3.92 -3.32
N VAL A 2 -6.33 -4.09 -3.41
CA VAL A 2 -5.54 -4.80 -2.41
C VAL A 2 -5.17 -3.80 -1.31
N GLY A 3 -5.87 -3.85 -0.16
CA GLY A 3 -5.60 -2.97 0.98
C GLY A 3 -4.33 -3.37 1.75
N ASN A 4 -3.74 -2.44 2.53
CA ASN A 4 -2.52 -2.66 3.34
C ASN A 4 -2.65 -3.83 4.35
N SER A 5 -3.87 -4.25 4.68
CA SER A 5 -4.14 -5.39 5.55
C SER A 5 -4.10 -6.74 4.83
N GLN A 6 -3.91 -6.75 3.51
CA GLN A 6 -3.74 -7.97 2.73
C GLN A 6 -2.26 -8.20 2.41
N PRO A 7 -1.81 -9.47 2.27
CA PRO A 7 -0.39 -9.77 2.04
C PRO A 7 0.25 -9.03 0.88
N ALA A 8 -0.44 -8.96 -0.25
CA ALA A 8 0.05 -8.23 -1.43
C ALA A 8 0.17 -6.72 -1.18
N GLY A 9 -0.79 -6.12 -0.46
CA GLY A 9 -0.73 -4.71 -0.07
C GLY A 9 0.38 -4.43 0.92
N ALA A 10 0.60 -5.32 1.90
CA ALA A 10 1.70 -5.22 2.85
C ALA A 10 3.07 -5.31 2.15
N ALA A 11 3.24 -6.27 1.23
CA ALA A 11 4.47 -6.43 0.46
C ALA A 11 4.75 -5.21 -0.43
N TYR A 12 3.74 -4.69 -1.13
CA TYR A 12 3.85 -3.50 -1.98
C TYR A 12 4.18 -2.24 -1.17
N SER A 13 3.51 -2.04 -0.04
CA SER A 13 3.78 -0.93 0.87
C SER A 13 5.21 -0.97 1.43
N ASN A 14 5.70 -2.17 1.79
CA ASN A 14 7.09 -2.36 2.22
C ASN A 14 8.08 -2.02 1.12
N TRP A 15 7.84 -2.52 -0.10
CA TRP A 15 8.70 -2.24 -1.24
C TRP A 15 8.78 -0.74 -1.54
N LEU A 16 7.63 -0.03 -1.56
CA LEU A 16 7.59 1.43 -1.74
C LEU A 16 8.39 2.16 -0.65
N ARG A 17 8.20 1.75 0.61
CA ARG A 17 8.91 2.35 1.74
C ARG A 17 10.42 2.14 1.64
N GLU A 18 10.86 0.93 1.33
CA GLU A 18 12.27 0.61 1.15
C GLU A 18 12.88 1.35 -0.03
N SER A 19 12.18 1.44 -1.16
CA SER A 19 12.62 2.19 -2.35
C SER A 19 12.83 3.67 -2.01
N LEU A 20 11.90 4.29 -1.31
CA LEU A 20 12.01 5.67 -0.85
C LEU A 20 13.11 5.84 0.22
N ALA A 21 13.26 4.89 1.15
CA ALA A 21 14.31 4.93 2.17
C ALA A 21 15.71 4.84 1.54
N LYS A 22 15.89 3.95 0.58
CA LYS A 22 17.13 3.77 -0.19
C LYS A 22 17.37 4.88 -1.22
N ASN A 23 16.43 5.81 -1.34
CA ASN A 23 16.46 6.88 -2.35
C ASN A 23 16.57 6.37 -3.79
N MET A 24 15.80 5.30 -4.10
CA MET A 24 15.73 4.76 -5.46
C MET A 24 15.31 5.85 -6.44
N PRO A 25 16.00 6.03 -7.59
CA PRO A 25 15.59 6.98 -8.62
C PRO A 25 14.13 6.71 -9.07
N TYR A 26 13.37 7.76 -9.30
CA TYR A 26 11.95 7.64 -9.61
C TYR A 26 11.69 6.87 -10.92
N ASP A 27 12.53 7.06 -11.94
CA ASP A 27 12.45 6.33 -13.20
C ASP A 27 12.71 4.82 -13.01
N ASP A 28 13.70 4.45 -12.18
CA ASP A 28 13.97 3.05 -11.83
C ASP A 28 12.82 2.45 -11.04
N MET A 29 12.26 3.20 -10.07
CA MET A 29 11.12 2.76 -9.28
C MET A 29 9.89 2.48 -10.16
N VAL A 30 9.59 3.37 -11.13
CA VAL A 30 8.48 3.19 -12.06
C VAL A 30 8.75 2.04 -13.03
N ARG A 31 9.97 1.92 -13.53
CA ARG A 31 10.38 0.82 -14.42
C ARG A 31 10.22 -0.54 -13.72
N GLU A 32 10.67 -0.63 -12.47
CA GLU A 32 10.51 -1.85 -11.66
C GLU A 32 9.03 -2.19 -11.44
N MET A 33 8.17 -1.22 -11.13
CA MET A 33 6.72 -1.45 -11.02
C MET A 33 6.10 -1.98 -12.31
N VAL A 34 6.43 -1.38 -13.45
CA VAL A 34 5.84 -1.74 -14.76
C VAL A 34 6.32 -3.10 -15.25
N THR A 35 7.54 -3.50 -14.92
CA THR A 35 8.10 -4.81 -15.32
C THR A 35 7.94 -5.88 -14.24
N ALA A 36 7.27 -5.56 -13.12
CA ALA A 36 7.20 -6.44 -11.97
C ALA A 36 6.45 -7.75 -12.28
N SER A 37 7.11 -8.85 -12.05
CA SER A 37 6.53 -10.20 -12.12
C SER A 37 7.08 -11.07 -10.99
N GLY A 38 6.46 -12.22 -10.74
CA GLY A 38 6.82 -13.13 -9.67
C GLY A 38 5.85 -13.07 -8.50
N LYS A 39 6.29 -13.48 -7.35
CA LYS A 39 5.48 -13.61 -6.13
C LYS A 39 5.64 -12.39 -5.22
N THR A 40 4.60 -12.04 -4.49
CA THR A 40 4.58 -10.85 -3.62
C THR A 40 5.67 -10.83 -2.56
N TYR A 41 6.05 -11.99 -2.04
CA TYR A 41 7.10 -12.10 -1.03
C TYR A 41 8.53 -12.09 -1.62
N GLU A 42 8.68 -12.31 -2.94
CA GLU A 42 9.95 -12.21 -3.68
C GLU A 42 10.13 -10.81 -4.27
N ASN A 43 9.04 -10.23 -4.76
CA ASN A 43 9.03 -8.91 -5.39
C ASN A 43 7.76 -8.14 -5.02
N GLY A 44 7.86 -7.22 -4.07
CA GLY A 44 6.73 -6.42 -3.62
C GLY A 44 6.15 -5.49 -4.70
N ALA A 45 6.95 -5.12 -5.72
CA ALA A 45 6.51 -4.25 -6.82
C ALA A 45 5.34 -4.85 -7.64
N VAL A 46 5.13 -6.18 -7.61
CA VAL A 46 3.99 -6.84 -8.29
C VAL A 46 2.64 -6.34 -7.78
N GLY A 47 2.60 -5.71 -6.60
CA GLY A 47 1.40 -5.05 -6.07
C GLY A 47 0.83 -4.00 -7.01
N PHE A 48 1.64 -3.42 -7.89
CA PHE A 48 1.22 -2.50 -8.95
C PHE A 48 0.13 -3.12 -9.85
N TYR A 49 0.32 -4.36 -10.32
CA TYR A 49 -0.69 -5.07 -11.13
C TYR A 49 -1.79 -5.72 -10.29
N LEU A 50 -1.47 -6.12 -9.05
CA LEU A 50 -2.46 -6.77 -8.17
C LEU A 50 -3.49 -5.77 -7.64
N ARG A 51 -3.20 -4.45 -7.66
CA ARG A 51 -4.18 -3.40 -7.39
C ARG A 51 -5.39 -3.52 -8.33
N ASP A 52 -5.13 -3.73 -9.61
CA ASP A 52 -6.13 -3.83 -10.68
C ASP A 52 -6.23 -5.29 -11.18
N TYR A 53 -6.34 -6.23 -10.23
CA TYR A 53 -6.27 -7.67 -10.47
C TYR A 53 -7.14 -8.12 -11.66
N ASN A 54 -6.49 -8.60 -12.72
CA ASN A 54 -7.13 -9.04 -13.98
C ASN A 54 -7.93 -7.95 -14.73
N MET A 55 -7.62 -6.67 -14.47
CA MET A 55 -8.16 -5.52 -15.20
C MET A 55 -7.02 -4.77 -15.92
N PRO A 56 -6.36 -5.39 -16.91
CA PRO A 56 -5.17 -4.83 -17.54
C PRO A 56 -5.42 -3.53 -18.32
N LEU A 57 -6.64 -3.35 -18.83
CA LEU A 57 -7.02 -2.10 -19.50
C LEU A 57 -7.12 -0.96 -18.51
N ASP A 58 -7.81 -1.15 -17.38
CA ASP A 58 -7.91 -0.11 -16.34
C ASP A 58 -6.52 0.21 -15.75
N ASN A 59 -5.67 -0.80 -15.57
CA ASN A 59 -4.28 -0.58 -15.15
C ASN A 59 -3.52 0.32 -16.14
N MET A 60 -3.69 0.12 -17.46
CA MET A 60 -3.07 0.98 -18.47
C MET A 60 -3.60 2.41 -18.41
N ALA A 61 -4.91 2.62 -18.27
CA ALA A 61 -5.50 3.95 -18.17
C ALA A 61 -4.93 4.74 -16.97
N VAL A 62 -4.86 4.09 -15.81
CA VAL A 62 -4.26 4.69 -14.61
C VAL A 62 -2.76 4.92 -14.78
N THR A 63 -2.04 4.00 -15.43
CA THR A 63 -0.60 4.13 -15.68
C THR A 63 -0.30 5.36 -16.54
N THR A 64 -1.04 5.58 -17.63
CA THR A 64 -0.86 6.75 -18.50
C THR A 64 -1.22 8.05 -17.79
N GLN A 65 -2.26 8.06 -16.98
CA GLN A 65 -2.65 9.24 -16.20
C GLN A 65 -1.62 9.57 -15.13
N VAL A 66 -1.18 8.57 -14.34
CA VAL A 66 -0.26 8.79 -13.22
C VAL A 66 1.14 9.14 -13.68
N PHE A 67 1.68 8.46 -14.70
CA PHE A 67 3.09 8.62 -15.08
C PHE A 67 3.31 9.51 -16.31
N LEU A 68 2.31 9.65 -17.18
CA LEU A 68 2.41 10.45 -18.40
C LEU A 68 1.45 11.64 -18.41
N GLY A 69 0.67 11.86 -17.34
CA GLY A 69 -0.29 12.95 -17.24
C GLY A 69 -1.33 12.93 -18.38
N THR A 70 -1.67 11.73 -18.86
CA THR A 70 -2.52 11.56 -20.04
C THR A 70 -3.73 10.75 -19.67
N SER A 71 -4.90 11.39 -19.66
CA SER A 71 -6.18 10.73 -19.44
C SER A 71 -6.61 10.01 -20.71
N MET A 72 -6.55 8.66 -20.70
CA MET A 72 -6.94 7.83 -21.83
C MET A 72 -8.14 6.93 -21.53
N VAL A 73 -8.80 7.13 -20.39
CA VAL A 73 -9.90 6.25 -19.97
C VAL A 73 -11.04 6.20 -20.98
N CYS A 74 -11.39 7.33 -21.61
CA CYS A 74 -12.41 7.39 -22.66
C CYS A 74 -12.02 6.58 -23.91
N ALA A 75 -10.72 6.54 -24.22
CA ALA A 75 -10.19 5.83 -25.37
C ALA A 75 -10.27 4.30 -25.24
N GLN A 76 -10.61 3.79 -24.08
CA GLN A 76 -10.90 2.36 -23.87
C GLN A 76 -12.15 1.92 -24.64
N CYS A 77 -13.17 2.77 -24.77
CA CYS A 77 -14.44 2.42 -25.38
C CYS A 77 -14.68 3.08 -26.75
N HIS A 78 -14.16 4.30 -26.96
CA HIS A 78 -14.30 5.07 -28.22
C HIS A 78 -13.16 6.07 -28.34
N ASN A 79 -12.98 6.68 -29.52
CA ASN A 79 -11.99 7.76 -29.67
C ASN A 79 -12.26 8.85 -28.65
N HIS A 80 -11.19 9.41 -28.06
CA HIS A 80 -11.32 10.42 -27.01
C HIS A 80 -12.07 11.67 -27.56
N PRO A 81 -13.13 12.14 -26.88
CA PRO A 81 -13.98 13.21 -27.43
C PRO A 81 -13.32 14.60 -27.45
N PHE A 82 -12.31 14.81 -26.59
CA PHE A 82 -11.68 16.13 -26.39
C PHE A 82 -10.16 16.12 -26.59
N ASP A 83 -9.56 14.98 -26.94
CA ASP A 83 -8.12 14.84 -27.18
C ASP A 83 -7.89 13.93 -28.38
N LYS A 84 -6.68 13.90 -28.90
CA LYS A 84 -6.26 13.17 -30.11
C LYS A 84 -6.29 11.64 -30.00
N TRP A 85 -6.42 11.08 -28.80
CA TRP A 85 -6.29 9.64 -28.55
C TRP A 85 -7.39 8.83 -29.20
N THR A 86 -7.01 7.96 -30.11
CA THR A 86 -7.94 7.01 -30.69
C THR A 86 -8.08 5.76 -29.81
N GLN A 87 -9.16 5.01 -30.00
CA GLN A 87 -9.31 3.71 -29.37
C GLN A 87 -8.16 2.77 -29.75
N MET A 88 -7.69 2.85 -31.00
CA MET A 88 -6.53 2.07 -31.46
C MET A 88 -5.26 2.42 -30.70
N ASP A 89 -4.94 3.72 -30.50
CA ASP A 89 -3.77 4.16 -29.75
C ASP A 89 -3.78 3.58 -28.33
N TYR A 90 -4.93 3.60 -27.68
CA TYR A 90 -5.09 3.02 -26.36
C TYR A 90 -4.82 1.52 -26.33
N TYR A 91 -5.41 0.77 -27.27
CA TYR A 91 -5.22 -0.68 -27.37
C TYR A 91 -3.79 -1.07 -27.74
N GLN A 92 -3.12 -0.28 -28.58
CA GLN A 92 -1.71 -0.46 -28.90
C GLN A 92 -0.80 -0.33 -27.68
N LEU A 93 -1.02 0.69 -26.86
CA LEU A 93 -0.31 0.83 -25.58
C LEU A 93 -0.63 -0.30 -24.61
N ALA A 94 -1.92 -0.62 -24.44
CA ALA A 94 -2.35 -1.68 -23.53
C ALA A 94 -1.82 -3.06 -23.94
N ALA A 95 -1.56 -3.30 -25.23
CA ALA A 95 -0.99 -4.55 -25.71
C ALA A 95 0.40 -4.85 -25.14
N HIS A 96 1.18 -3.82 -24.72
CA HIS A 96 2.49 -4.00 -24.08
C HIS A 96 2.40 -4.70 -22.72
N THR A 97 1.34 -4.45 -21.96
CA THR A 97 1.18 -4.96 -20.58
C THR A 97 0.04 -5.95 -20.43
N TYR A 98 -0.73 -6.22 -21.50
CA TYR A 98 -1.92 -7.08 -21.45
C TYR A 98 -1.64 -8.50 -20.93
N GLY A 99 -0.43 -9.00 -21.14
CA GLY A 99 0.03 -10.30 -20.65
C GLY A 99 0.41 -10.33 -19.16
N MET A 100 0.47 -9.20 -18.48
CA MET A 100 0.72 -9.12 -17.03
C MET A 100 -0.53 -9.60 -16.30
N THR A 101 -0.48 -10.83 -15.80
CA THR A 101 -1.68 -11.53 -15.32
C THR A 101 -1.53 -11.91 -13.85
N GLY A 102 -2.45 -11.42 -13.02
CA GLY A 102 -2.58 -11.87 -11.65
C GLY A 102 -3.07 -13.34 -11.59
N THR A 103 -2.46 -14.13 -10.74
CA THR A 103 -2.78 -15.55 -10.55
C THR A 103 -2.64 -15.95 -9.07
N ASN A 104 -3.12 -17.14 -8.75
CA ASN A 104 -3.03 -17.73 -7.42
C ASN A 104 -1.69 -18.45 -7.14
N GLY A 105 -0.68 -18.30 -8.00
CA GLY A 105 0.67 -18.82 -7.76
C GLY A 105 0.87 -20.32 -7.90
N LEU A 106 -0.13 -21.09 -8.32
CA LEU A 106 0.07 -22.49 -8.69
C LEU A 106 1.00 -22.57 -9.91
N SER A 107 2.28 -22.70 -9.65
CA SER A 107 3.31 -22.80 -10.68
C SER A 107 3.55 -24.25 -11.14
N ASN A 108 3.04 -25.24 -10.41
CA ASN A 108 3.20 -26.64 -10.79
C ASN A 108 2.20 -27.05 -11.89
N PRO A 109 2.65 -27.29 -13.14
CA PRO A 109 1.76 -27.66 -14.25
C PRO A 109 1.00 -28.96 -14.00
N LEU A 110 1.56 -29.88 -13.21
CA LEU A 110 0.93 -31.15 -12.86
C LEU A 110 -0.27 -30.94 -11.93
N LEU A 111 -0.17 -30.01 -10.99
CA LEU A 111 -1.27 -29.65 -10.10
C LEU A 111 -2.39 -28.92 -10.87
N ALA A 112 -2.02 -28.03 -11.80
CA ALA A 112 -2.99 -27.35 -12.67
C ALA A 112 -3.73 -28.35 -13.58
N SER A 113 -3.09 -29.43 -14.01
CA SER A 113 -3.69 -30.47 -14.87
C SER A 113 -4.57 -31.45 -14.09
N ALA A 114 -4.22 -31.79 -12.85
CA ALA A 114 -4.95 -32.76 -12.02
C ALA A 114 -6.38 -32.29 -11.68
N PHE A 115 -6.59 -30.98 -11.56
CA PHE A 115 -7.89 -30.38 -11.21
C PHE A 115 -8.68 -29.82 -12.40
N GLY A 116 -8.25 -30.11 -13.65
CA GLY A 116 -9.00 -29.83 -14.87
C GLY A 116 -9.38 -28.38 -15.05
N GLY A 117 -8.51 -27.60 -15.72
CA GLY A 117 -8.82 -26.45 -16.57
C GLY A 117 -9.81 -25.37 -16.13
N GLY A 118 -10.28 -25.35 -14.90
CA GLY A 118 -11.40 -24.50 -14.45
C GLY A 118 -11.01 -23.14 -13.84
N TYR A 119 -9.74 -22.93 -13.48
CA TYR A 119 -9.29 -21.68 -12.87
C TYR A 119 -8.35 -20.92 -13.82
N GLY A 120 -8.92 -20.07 -14.68
CA GLY A 120 -8.17 -19.08 -15.47
C GLY A 120 -7.44 -19.61 -16.71
N MET A 121 -7.31 -20.91 -16.90
CA MET A 121 -6.85 -21.49 -18.16
C MET A 121 -8.07 -21.86 -19.02
N LYS A 122 -8.35 -21.05 -20.04
CA LYS A 122 -9.26 -21.47 -21.11
C LYS A 122 -8.74 -22.79 -21.66
N SER A 123 -9.53 -23.87 -21.53
CA SER A 123 -9.30 -25.14 -22.22
C SER A 123 -8.96 -24.83 -23.68
N VAL A 124 -7.76 -25.20 -24.11
CA VAL A 124 -7.44 -25.19 -25.54
C VAL A 124 -8.43 -26.13 -26.19
N LYS A 125 -9.42 -25.57 -26.91
CA LYS A 125 -10.38 -26.32 -27.67
C LYS A 125 -9.62 -27.27 -28.62
N GLY A 126 -9.70 -28.58 -28.38
CA GLY A 126 -9.29 -29.56 -29.36
C GLY A 126 -8.42 -30.73 -28.93
N LYS A 127 -7.84 -30.74 -27.72
CA LYS A 127 -7.16 -31.96 -27.24
C LYS A 127 -7.86 -32.47 -25.97
N LYS A 128 -8.68 -33.51 -26.12
CA LYS A 128 -9.01 -34.39 -24.99
C LYS A 128 -7.69 -34.93 -24.47
N ASN A 129 -7.24 -34.47 -23.31
CA ASN A 129 -6.15 -35.10 -22.60
C ASN A 129 -6.57 -36.53 -22.22
N LYS A 130 -6.30 -37.46 -23.12
CA LYS A 130 -6.30 -38.89 -22.83
C LYS A 130 -5.04 -39.15 -22.03
N GLY A 131 -5.14 -39.21 -20.71
CA GLY A 131 -4.00 -39.69 -19.96
C GLY A 131 -3.78 -39.30 -18.52
N ALA A 132 -4.59 -38.46 -17.87
CA ALA A 132 -4.57 -38.44 -16.43
C ALA A 132 -5.51 -39.55 -15.92
N PRO A 133 -5.03 -40.52 -15.11
CA PRO A 133 -5.93 -41.51 -14.52
C PRO A 133 -6.98 -40.75 -13.70
N ALA A 134 -8.26 -41.11 -13.90
CA ALA A 134 -9.33 -40.57 -13.08
C ALA A 134 -9.04 -41.00 -11.63
N MET A 135 -8.52 -40.11 -10.84
CA MET A 135 -8.19 -40.40 -9.44
C MET A 135 -9.50 -40.75 -8.73
N ALA A 136 -9.54 -41.90 -8.04
CA ALA A 136 -10.68 -42.33 -7.28
C ALA A 136 -10.98 -41.29 -6.20
N LEU A 137 -12.19 -40.75 -6.19
CA LEU A 137 -12.62 -39.83 -5.14
C LEU A 137 -12.83 -40.64 -3.85
N PRO A 138 -12.46 -40.06 -2.69
CA PRO A 138 -12.75 -40.68 -1.40
C PRO A 138 -14.25 -40.92 -1.20
N GLU A 139 -14.61 -41.90 -0.42
CA GLU A 139 -16.00 -42.19 -0.08
C GLU A 139 -16.69 -40.97 0.52
N GLY A 140 -17.87 -40.65 0.02
CA GLY A 140 -18.66 -39.49 0.46
C GLY A 140 -18.24 -38.13 -0.10
N VAL A 141 -17.25 -38.04 -1.00
CA VAL A 141 -16.79 -36.78 -1.63
C VAL A 141 -17.12 -36.75 -3.11
N GLU A 142 -17.82 -35.70 -3.56
CA GLU A 142 -18.14 -35.46 -4.95
C GLU A 142 -17.13 -34.52 -5.61
N ARG A 143 -17.04 -34.52 -6.97
CA ARG A 143 -16.19 -33.59 -7.73
C ARG A 143 -16.48 -32.14 -7.39
N ARG A 144 -17.74 -31.78 -7.12
CA ARG A 144 -18.14 -30.43 -6.71
C ARG A 144 -17.55 -30.03 -5.36
N ASP A 145 -17.48 -30.97 -4.42
CA ASP A 145 -16.90 -30.73 -3.09
C ASP A 145 -15.40 -30.52 -3.21
N MET A 146 -14.71 -31.32 -4.03
CA MET A 146 -13.29 -31.13 -4.34
C MET A 146 -13.00 -29.75 -4.94
N SER A 147 -13.83 -29.30 -5.89
CA SER A 147 -13.67 -27.99 -6.51
C SER A 147 -13.84 -26.84 -5.52
N LYS A 148 -14.80 -26.95 -4.60
CA LYS A 148 -15.00 -25.98 -3.52
C LYS A 148 -13.82 -25.98 -2.55
N ALA A 149 -13.37 -27.15 -2.11
CA ALA A 149 -12.24 -27.29 -1.20
C ALA A 149 -10.95 -26.71 -1.81
N MET A 150 -10.69 -26.98 -3.09
CA MET A 150 -9.56 -26.39 -3.80
C MET A 150 -9.67 -24.86 -3.89
N SER A 151 -10.87 -24.33 -4.08
CA SER A 151 -11.09 -22.87 -4.07
C SER A 151 -10.71 -22.24 -2.72
N GLU A 152 -10.97 -22.91 -1.62
CA GLU A 152 -10.59 -22.45 -0.29
C GLU A 152 -9.07 -22.51 -0.08
N ILE A 153 -8.41 -23.59 -0.54
CA ILE A 153 -6.95 -23.71 -0.51
C ILE A 153 -6.30 -22.53 -1.23
N LEU A 154 -6.82 -22.16 -2.40
CA LEU A 154 -6.24 -21.14 -3.27
C LEU A 154 -6.65 -19.71 -2.90
N ARG A 155 -7.67 -19.53 -2.07
CA ARG A 155 -8.20 -18.21 -1.70
C ARG A 155 -7.17 -17.29 -1.06
N PRO A 156 -6.35 -17.72 -0.09
CA PRO A 156 -5.30 -16.89 0.50
C PRO A 156 -4.24 -16.45 -0.51
N LEU A 157 -4.02 -17.26 -1.55
CA LEU A 157 -3.01 -17.03 -2.58
C LEU A 157 -3.54 -16.23 -3.78
N ARG A 158 -4.80 -15.82 -3.78
CA ARG A 158 -5.46 -15.19 -4.95
C ARG A 158 -4.73 -13.96 -5.48
N TYR A 159 -4.10 -13.19 -4.61
CA TYR A 159 -3.37 -11.96 -4.94
C TYR A 159 -1.87 -12.10 -4.63
N ASN A 160 -1.30 -13.26 -4.94
CA ASN A 160 0.08 -13.55 -4.56
C ASN A 160 1.08 -13.46 -5.71
N THR A 161 0.65 -13.63 -6.95
CA THR A 161 1.57 -13.80 -8.08
C THR A 161 1.11 -13.01 -9.30
N VAL A 162 2.09 -12.41 -9.99
CA VAL A 162 1.91 -11.84 -11.33
C VAL A 162 2.80 -12.61 -12.29
N LEU A 163 2.21 -13.15 -13.36
CA LEU A 163 2.93 -13.79 -14.45
C LEU A 163 3.08 -12.83 -15.62
N ASP A 164 4.30 -12.67 -16.10
CA ASP A 164 4.55 -12.00 -17.35
C ASP A 164 4.39 -12.97 -18.52
N GLN A 165 3.29 -12.83 -19.24
CA GLN A 165 2.92 -13.57 -20.46
C GLN A 165 2.73 -12.63 -21.65
N THR A 166 3.39 -11.48 -21.65
CA THR A 166 3.25 -10.43 -22.68
C THR A 166 3.71 -10.90 -24.06
N ASP A 167 4.56 -11.92 -24.12
CA ASP A 167 4.98 -12.63 -25.33
C ASP A 167 3.96 -13.68 -25.83
N LYS A 168 3.01 -14.09 -24.99
CA LYS A 168 2.07 -15.20 -25.27
C LYS A 168 0.63 -14.77 -25.39
N LYS A 169 0.24 -13.68 -24.72
CA LYS A 169 -1.12 -13.15 -24.72
C LYS A 169 -1.22 -11.95 -25.63
N ALA A 170 -2.03 -12.08 -26.68
CA ALA A 170 -2.34 -11.00 -27.58
C ALA A 170 -3.66 -10.32 -27.19
N LEU A 171 -3.65 -9.00 -27.14
CA LEU A 171 -4.85 -8.18 -26.96
C LEU A 171 -5.67 -8.17 -28.25
N GLN A 172 -6.98 -8.23 -28.14
CA GLN A 172 -7.91 -8.09 -29.25
C GLN A 172 -8.76 -6.84 -29.08
N LEU A 173 -9.09 -6.19 -30.20
CA LEU A 173 -10.08 -5.12 -30.21
C LEU A 173 -11.44 -5.63 -29.71
N PRO A 174 -12.27 -4.77 -29.13
CA PRO A 174 -13.59 -5.16 -28.65
C PRO A 174 -14.50 -5.60 -29.81
N HIS A 175 -15.58 -6.28 -29.46
CA HIS A 175 -16.52 -6.84 -30.45
C HIS A 175 -17.33 -5.77 -31.17
N ASP A 176 -17.45 -4.61 -30.57
CA ASP A 176 -18.17 -3.43 -31.01
C ASP A 176 -17.26 -2.32 -31.55
N TYR A 177 -16.00 -2.66 -31.90
CA TYR A 177 -15.09 -1.71 -32.54
C TYR A 177 -15.69 -1.16 -33.83
N GLN A 178 -15.87 0.16 -33.90
CA GLN A 178 -16.67 0.80 -34.96
C GLN A 178 -15.86 1.56 -36.01
N TYR A 179 -14.53 1.63 -35.87
CA TYR A 179 -13.67 2.39 -36.77
C TYR A 179 -13.19 1.55 -37.95
N THR A 180 -12.82 2.23 -39.06
CA THR A 180 -12.51 1.59 -40.34
C THR A 180 -11.06 1.11 -40.47
N ASP A 181 -10.19 1.51 -39.52
CA ASP A 181 -8.76 1.18 -39.51
C ASP A 181 -8.45 -0.27 -39.09
N ALA A 182 -9.42 -0.98 -38.48
CA ALA A 182 -9.30 -2.39 -38.18
C ALA A 182 -10.66 -3.08 -38.04
N LYS A 183 -10.66 -4.42 -38.07
CA LYS A 183 -11.86 -5.22 -37.85
C LYS A 183 -12.07 -5.50 -36.36
N PRO A 184 -13.34 -5.55 -35.87
CA PRO A 184 -13.65 -6.04 -34.54
C PRO A 184 -12.96 -7.37 -34.24
N LYS A 185 -12.46 -7.54 -33.00
CA LYS A 185 -11.75 -8.76 -32.55
C LYS A 185 -10.41 -9.03 -33.24
N SER A 186 -9.92 -8.15 -34.10
CA SER A 186 -8.55 -8.30 -34.62
C SER A 186 -7.52 -8.15 -33.52
N THR A 187 -6.41 -8.86 -33.65
CA THR A 187 -5.28 -8.78 -32.72
C THR A 187 -4.56 -7.45 -32.89
N VAL A 188 -4.25 -6.79 -31.76
CA VAL A 188 -3.53 -5.54 -31.72
C VAL A 188 -2.06 -5.80 -31.39
N ALA A 189 -1.17 -5.26 -32.20
CA ALA A 189 0.27 -5.29 -31.92
C ALA A 189 0.64 -4.26 -30.85
N PRO A 190 1.61 -4.56 -29.97
CA PRO A 190 2.17 -3.58 -29.05
C PRO A 190 2.97 -2.52 -29.82
N VAL A 191 2.48 -1.29 -29.84
CA VAL A 191 3.07 -0.15 -30.55
C VAL A 191 3.01 1.08 -29.65
N ILE A 192 4.09 1.87 -29.64
CA ILE A 192 4.02 3.21 -29.07
C ILE A 192 3.37 4.12 -30.11
N PRO A 193 2.20 4.70 -29.85
CA PRO A 193 1.52 5.56 -30.81
C PRO A 193 2.38 6.73 -31.26
N ALA A 194 2.24 7.13 -32.53
CA ALA A 194 2.95 8.28 -33.10
C ALA A 194 2.65 9.59 -32.33
N SER A 195 1.49 9.65 -31.69
CA SER A 195 1.09 10.74 -30.80
C SER A 195 1.99 10.91 -29.58
N PHE A 196 2.69 9.85 -29.15
CA PHE A 196 3.70 9.90 -28.09
C PHE A 196 5.14 9.93 -28.61
N SER A 197 5.36 9.59 -29.87
CA SER A 197 6.70 9.50 -30.46
C SER A 197 6.65 9.99 -31.89
N LYS A 198 7.57 10.90 -32.25
CA LYS A 198 7.66 11.43 -33.63
C LYS A 198 7.87 10.34 -34.70
N ASP A 199 8.35 9.16 -34.29
CA ASP A 199 8.75 8.10 -35.21
C ASP A 199 7.84 6.86 -35.19
N GLY A 200 6.79 6.81 -34.36
CA GLY A 200 5.84 5.69 -34.27
C GLY A 200 6.52 4.32 -34.16
N LYS A 201 7.58 4.18 -33.35
CA LYS A 201 8.40 2.96 -33.36
C LYS A 201 7.61 1.78 -32.82
N ILE A 202 7.39 0.80 -33.69
CA ILE A 202 7.03 -0.55 -33.26
C ILE A 202 8.23 -1.06 -32.48
N VAL A 203 8.02 -1.38 -31.21
CA VAL A 203 9.06 -2.04 -30.42
C VAL A 203 9.15 -3.48 -30.89
N LYS A 204 10.01 -3.73 -31.86
CA LYS A 204 10.41 -5.07 -32.31
C LYS A 204 11.71 -5.43 -31.59
N GLY A 205 11.66 -6.44 -30.75
CA GLY A 205 12.84 -7.03 -30.10
C GLY A 205 12.52 -8.47 -29.69
N ASP A 206 13.55 -9.24 -29.41
CA ASP A 206 13.43 -10.57 -28.82
C ASP A 206 12.98 -10.52 -27.34
N GLU A 207 12.87 -9.33 -26.80
CA GLU A 207 12.37 -9.08 -25.44
C GLU A 207 10.85 -9.04 -25.38
N LYS A 208 10.32 -9.42 -24.23
CA LYS A 208 8.88 -9.30 -23.96
C LYS A 208 8.43 -7.84 -24.05
N PRO A 209 7.26 -7.57 -24.66
CA PRO A 209 6.79 -6.20 -24.95
C PRO A 209 6.76 -5.23 -23.76
N VAL A 210 6.64 -5.74 -22.55
CA VAL A 210 6.60 -4.89 -21.33
C VAL A 210 7.93 -4.18 -21.08
N PHE A 211 9.09 -4.78 -21.37
CA PHE A 211 10.40 -4.17 -21.10
C PHE A 211 10.68 -2.95 -21.98
N PRO A 212 10.59 -3.05 -23.33
CA PRO A 212 10.77 -1.88 -24.17
C PRO A 212 9.75 -0.76 -23.86
N TYR A 213 8.51 -1.11 -23.49
CA TYR A 213 7.53 -0.13 -23.06
C TYR A 213 7.95 0.60 -21.79
N ALA A 214 8.37 -0.13 -20.76
CA ALA A 214 8.84 0.46 -19.51
C ALA A 214 10.06 1.37 -19.74
N ASN A 215 11.03 0.92 -20.55
CA ASN A 215 12.22 1.71 -20.91
C ASN A 215 11.86 2.99 -21.67
N TRP A 216 10.92 2.91 -22.65
CA TRP A 216 10.43 4.08 -23.34
C TRP A 216 9.71 5.05 -22.39
N MET A 217 8.81 4.53 -21.55
CA MET A 217 8.01 5.36 -20.65
C MET A 217 8.88 6.14 -19.68
N THR A 218 9.91 5.51 -19.11
CA THR A 218 10.80 6.13 -18.12
C THR A 218 12.05 6.79 -18.71
N SER A 219 12.16 6.83 -20.04
CA SER A 219 13.27 7.49 -20.72
C SER A 219 13.31 9.00 -20.45
N LYS A 220 14.53 9.55 -20.34
CA LYS A 220 14.75 11.01 -20.29
C LYS A 220 14.22 11.73 -21.55
N ASP A 221 14.07 11.00 -22.66
CA ASP A 221 13.53 11.52 -23.92
C ASP A 221 12.01 11.40 -24.03
N ASN A 222 11.34 10.74 -23.05
CA ASN A 222 9.89 10.72 -23.03
C ASN A 222 9.34 12.13 -22.80
N PRO A 223 8.42 12.61 -23.67
CA PRO A 223 7.98 14.01 -23.63
C PRO A 223 7.14 14.40 -22.42
N ARG A 224 6.67 13.41 -21.65
CA ARG A 224 5.71 13.66 -20.56
C ARG A 224 6.16 13.15 -19.19
N PHE A 225 6.93 12.08 -19.13
CA PHE A 225 7.31 11.44 -17.87
C PHE A 225 7.99 12.42 -16.89
N THR A 226 9.00 13.15 -17.37
CA THR A 226 9.73 14.11 -16.53
C THR A 226 8.86 15.31 -16.18
N THR A 227 8.08 15.82 -17.15
CA THR A 227 7.15 16.95 -16.95
C THR A 227 6.18 16.65 -15.81
N VAL A 228 5.55 15.46 -15.83
CA VAL A 228 4.55 15.07 -14.85
C VAL A 228 5.13 15.00 -13.44
N ILE A 229 6.25 14.32 -13.25
CA ILE A 229 6.83 14.19 -11.90
C ILE A 229 7.38 15.52 -11.39
N ALA A 230 8.04 16.31 -12.24
CA ALA A 230 8.58 17.59 -11.87
C ALA A 230 7.46 18.59 -11.49
N ASN A 231 6.39 18.66 -12.28
CA ASN A 231 5.23 19.49 -12.00
C ASN A 231 4.47 19.05 -10.74
N ARG A 232 4.30 17.75 -10.56
CA ARG A 232 3.60 17.19 -9.39
C ARG A 232 4.35 17.48 -8.09
N LEU A 233 5.67 17.36 -8.09
CA LEU A 233 6.48 17.70 -6.92
C LEU A 233 6.52 19.22 -6.70
N TRP A 234 6.54 20.02 -7.77
CA TRP A 234 6.39 21.48 -7.68
C TRP A 234 5.04 21.84 -7.02
N LYS A 235 3.91 21.32 -7.52
CA LYS A 235 2.58 21.52 -6.91
C LYS A 235 2.59 21.15 -5.43
N LYS A 236 3.21 20.02 -5.09
CA LYS A 236 3.30 19.56 -3.70
C LYS A 236 4.01 20.55 -2.78
N VAL A 237 5.02 21.26 -3.29
CA VAL A 237 5.79 22.27 -2.57
C VAL A 237 5.08 23.63 -2.59
N MET A 238 4.69 24.11 -3.75
CA MET A 238 4.21 25.48 -3.96
C MET A 238 2.69 25.65 -3.82
N GLY A 239 1.93 24.55 -3.82
CA GLY A 239 0.46 24.54 -3.70
C GLY A 239 -0.29 24.53 -5.01
N MET A 240 0.33 24.97 -6.10
CA MET A 240 -0.22 24.96 -7.46
C MET A 240 0.84 24.48 -8.45
N GLY A 241 0.43 23.70 -9.44
CA GLY A 241 1.30 23.27 -10.53
C GLY A 241 1.56 24.39 -11.54
N LEU A 242 2.61 24.24 -12.32
CA LEU A 242 2.80 25.07 -13.53
C LEU A 242 1.86 24.63 -14.66
N ILE A 243 1.40 23.39 -14.58
CA ILE A 243 0.36 22.80 -15.43
C ILE A 243 -0.73 22.28 -14.49
N GLU A 244 -1.96 22.72 -14.70
CA GLU A 244 -3.16 22.26 -14.01
C GLU A 244 -4.24 21.87 -15.02
N PRO A 245 -4.96 20.76 -14.85
CA PRO A 245 -4.69 19.68 -13.89
C PRO A 245 -3.36 18.95 -14.15
N VAL A 246 -2.69 18.48 -13.09
CA VAL A 246 -1.34 17.89 -13.20
C VAL A 246 -1.29 16.57 -13.97
N ASP A 247 -2.42 15.91 -14.15
CA ASP A 247 -2.59 14.59 -14.76
C ASP A 247 -3.48 14.61 -16.02
N GLU A 248 -3.74 15.81 -16.57
CA GLU A 248 -4.48 16.02 -17.83
C GLU A 248 -3.69 16.93 -18.80
N ILE A 249 -2.51 16.46 -19.21
CA ILE A 249 -1.66 17.18 -20.15
C ILE A 249 -2.10 16.84 -21.58
N THR A 250 -2.52 17.84 -22.35
CA THR A 250 -2.84 17.76 -23.78
C THR A 250 -1.75 18.41 -24.63
N ASP A 251 -1.85 18.33 -25.97
CA ASP A 251 -0.90 19.00 -26.85
C ASP A 251 -1.04 20.52 -26.85
N SER A 252 -2.21 21.02 -26.43
CA SER A 252 -2.47 22.47 -26.29
C SER A 252 -2.07 23.00 -24.91
N THR A 253 -1.65 22.14 -24.00
CA THR A 253 -1.28 22.54 -22.64
C THR A 253 -0.01 23.38 -22.66
N VAL A 254 -0.12 24.60 -22.16
CA VAL A 254 1.00 25.53 -21.99
C VAL A 254 1.21 25.76 -20.50
N PRO A 255 2.41 25.47 -19.96
CA PRO A 255 2.72 25.78 -18.57
C PRO A 255 2.54 27.30 -18.29
N SER A 256 2.07 27.65 -17.10
CA SER A 256 1.96 29.04 -16.65
C SER A 256 3.30 29.83 -16.72
N ASN A 257 4.41 29.09 -16.62
CA ASN A 257 5.76 29.58 -16.86
C ASN A 257 6.57 28.50 -17.62
N PRO A 258 6.63 28.57 -18.97
CA PRO A 258 7.34 27.57 -19.78
C PRO A 258 8.85 27.49 -19.49
N GLN A 259 9.49 28.62 -19.21
CA GLN A 259 10.93 28.65 -18.92
C GLN A 259 11.23 27.94 -17.59
N LEU A 260 10.41 28.17 -16.56
CA LEU A 260 10.53 27.50 -15.28
C LEU A 260 10.24 25.99 -15.43
N MET A 261 9.22 25.60 -16.21
CA MET A 261 8.93 24.18 -16.43
C MET A 261 10.12 23.46 -17.09
N THR A 262 10.72 24.07 -18.12
CA THR A 262 11.93 23.53 -18.77
C THR A 262 13.10 23.39 -17.77
N PHE A 263 13.28 24.40 -16.91
CA PHE A 263 14.32 24.34 -15.87
C PHE A 263 14.06 23.21 -14.87
N LEU A 264 12.82 23.03 -14.43
CA LEU A 264 12.45 21.96 -13.49
C LEU A 264 12.64 20.56 -14.10
N GLU A 265 12.27 20.39 -15.37
CA GLU A 265 12.49 19.15 -16.12
C GLU A 265 13.98 18.83 -16.25
N GLN A 266 14.78 19.82 -16.66
CA GLN A 266 16.22 19.63 -16.78
C GLN A 266 16.86 19.31 -15.43
N THR A 267 16.47 20.01 -14.37
CA THR A 267 16.92 19.74 -13.01
C THR A 267 16.63 18.29 -12.58
N MET A 268 15.42 17.79 -12.85
CA MET A 268 15.05 16.39 -12.54
C MET A 268 15.92 15.39 -13.32
N LYS A 269 16.17 15.66 -14.61
CA LYS A 269 17.03 14.81 -15.46
C LYS A 269 18.48 14.82 -15.00
N ASP A 270 19.02 15.98 -14.62
CA ASP A 270 20.41 16.15 -14.15
C ASP A 270 20.63 15.46 -12.79
N LEU A 271 19.63 15.44 -11.95
CA LEU A 271 19.60 14.72 -10.69
C LEU A 271 19.37 13.21 -10.86
N ASN A 272 19.25 12.70 -12.10
CA ASN A 272 18.92 11.30 -12.37
C ASN A 272 17.71 10.82 -11.55
N TYR A 273 16.64 11.62 -11.54
CA TYR A 273 15.38 11.37 -10.84
C TYR A 273 15.49 11.15 -9.32
N ASP A 274 16.51 11.71 -8.67
CA ASP A 274 16.62 11.78 -7.21
C ASP A 274 15.57 12.76 -6.66
N MET A 275 14.41 12.22 -6.25
CA MET A 275 13.30 13.03 -5.74
C MET A 275 13.66 13.81 -4.46
N LYS A 276 14.51 13.26 -3.58
CA LYS A 276 14.89 13.95 -2.34
C LYS A 276 15.80 15.13 -2.61
N ALA A 277 16.76 14.98 -3.53
CA ALA A 277 17.61 16.08 -3.97
C ALA A 277 16.78 17.17 -4.66
N TYR A 278 15.84 16.78 -5.53
CA TYR A 278 14.94 17.71 -6.21
C TYR A 278 14.08 18.50 -5.21
N LEU A 279 13.42 17.84 -4.27
CA LEU A 279 12.64 18.50 -3.21
C LEU A 279 13.50 19.43 -2.37
N ARG A 280 14.76 19.06 -2.06
CA ARG A 280 15.70 19.91 -1.32
C ARG A 280 15.98 21.20 -2.06
N ILE A 281 16.14 21.16 -3.39
CA ILE A 281 16.30 22.38 -4.22
C ILE A 281 15.06 23.25 -4.12
N LEU A 282 13.87 22.66 -4.25
CA LEU A 282 12.61 23.42 -4.19
C LEU A 282 12.40 24.09 -2.83
N TYR A 283 12.57 23.36 -1.74
CA TYR A 283 12.40 23.88 -0.37
C TYR A 283 13.43 24.94 0.01
N ASN A 284 14.64 24.90 -0.57
CA ASN A 284 15.68 25.91 -0.35
C ASN A 284 15.62 27.08 -1.37
N SER A 285 14.66 27.06 -2.30
CA SER A 285 14.52 28.15 -3.26
C SER A 285 14.02 29.44 -2.58
N PRO A 286 14.48 30.62 -3.01
CA PRO A 286 13.95 31.89 -2.52
C PRO A 286 12.44 32.04 -2.72
N ALA A 287 11.87 31.37 -3.73
CA ALA A 287 10.43 31.38 -3.98
C ALA A 287 9.64 30.69 -2.87
N TYR A 288 10.12 29.52 -2.40
CA TYR A 288 9.49 28.81 -1.29
C TYR A 288 9.70 29.49 0.07
N GLN A 289 10.85 30.14 0.26
CA GLN A 289 11.22 30.80 1.52
C GLN A 289 10.47 32.12 1.77
N ARG A 290 9.60 32.54 0.86
CA ARG A 290 8.74 33.72 1.01
C ARG A 290 7.51 33.36 1.86
N SER A 291 6.88 34.40 2.42
CA SER A 291 5.57 34.26 3.08
C SER A 291 4.53 33.68 2.13
N ALA A 292 3.66 32.84 2.65
CA ALA A 292 2.58 32.25 1.87
C ALA A 292 1.66 33.32 1.27
N TYR A 293 1.24 33.10 0.04
CA TYR A 293 0.27 33.95 -0.64
C TYR A 293 -1.14 33.61 -0.14
N THR A 294 -1.82 34.61 0.41
CA THR A 294 -3.08 34.43 1.14
C THR A 294 -4.33 34.84 0.35
N LYS A 295 -4.16 35.35 -0.86
CA LYS A 295 -5.31 35.69 -1.73
C LYS A 295 -5.69 34.49 -2.57
N ASP A 296 -6.99 34.39 -2.87
CA ASP A 296 -7.47 33.39 -3.80
C ASP A 296 -6.92 33.66 -5.21
N VAL A 297 -6.62 32.62 -5.94
CA VAL A 297 -6.24 32.69 -7.36
C VAL A 297 -7.49 32.33 -8.15
N GLU A 298 -8.00 33.27 -8.96
CA GLU A 298 -9.20 33.05 -9.75
C GLU A 298 -8.97 32.03 -10.88
N LEU A 299 -10.02 31.35 -11.28
CA LEU A 299 -9.95 30.39 -12.37
C LEU A 299 -9.52 31.07 -13.67
N GLY A 300 -8.39 30.64 -14.25
CA GLY A 300 -7.80 31.21 -15.45
C GLY A 300 -6.80 32.36 -15.19
N GLU A 301 -6.58 32.77 -13.95
CA GLU A 301 -5.53 33.69 -13.57
C GLU A 301 -4.16 32.98 -13.57
N VAL A 302 -3.15 33.67 -14.13
CA VAL A 302 -1.77 33.18 -14.11
C VAL A 302 -1.14 33.48 -12.76
N TYR A 303 -0.87 32.42 -11.99
CA TYR A 303 -0.17 32.54 -10.71
C TYR A 303 1.34 32.69 -10.92
N HIS A 304 1.91 33.82 -10.58
CA HIS A 304 3.33 34.16 -10.77
C HIS A 304 4.23 33.76 -9.59
N PHE A 305 3.76 32.96 -8.66
CA PHE A 305 4.50 32.43 -7.50
C PHE A 305 5.21 33.51 -6.67
N PRO A 306 4.51 34.52 -6.17
CA PRO A 306 5.09 35.49 -5.23
C PRO A 306 5.54 34.84 -3.91
N GLY A 307 5.02 33.65 -3.60
CA GLY A 307 5.36 32.76 -2.52
C GLY A 307 4.64 31.41 -2.72
N PRO A 308 4.74 30.46 -1.81
CA PRO A 308 3.88 29.27 -1.81
C PRO A 308 2.42 29.68 -1.55
N LEU A 309 1.47 28.93 -2.14
CA LEU A 309 0.05 29.20 -1.92
C LEU A 309 -0.35 28.72 -0.52
N LEU A 310 -1.04 29.58 0.24
CA LEU A 310 -1.63 29.19 1.52
C LEU A 310 -2.71 28.13 1.25
N ARG A 311 -2.53 26.95 1.81
CA ARG A 311 -3.47 25.85 1.64
C ARG A 311 -3.67 25.06 2.91
N ARG A 312 -4.86 24.48 3.08
CA ARG A 312 -5.12 23.58 4.18
C ARG A 312 -4.28 22.32 4.05
N MET A 313 -3.76 21.83 5.16
CA MET A 313 -3.13 20.51 5.22
C MET A 313 -4.17 19.40 4.98
N SER A 314 -3.79 18.34 4.28
CA SER A 314 -4.61 17.14 4.21
C SER A 314 -4.76 16.46 5.58
N ALA A 315 -5.75 15.60 5.75
CA ALA A 315 -5.94 14.83 6.98
C ALA A 315 -4.66 14.09 7.40
N GLU A 316 -3.95 13.50 6.42
CA GLU A 316 -2.71 12.78 6.63
C GLU A 316 -1.57 13.70 7.08
N GLN A 317 -1.47 14.91 6.50
CA GLN A 317 -0.45 15.89 6.88
C GLN A 317 -0.67 16.40 8.32
N ILE A 318 -1.92 16.70 8.70
CA ILE A 318 -2.26 17.12 10.07
C ILE A 318 -1.94 15.97 11.04
N TRP A 319 -2.38 14.76 10.74
CA TRP A 319 -2.12 13.59 11.56
C TRP A 319 -0.61 13.34 11.74
N ASP A 320 0.15 13.31 10.66
CA ASP A 320 1.58 13.06 10.69
C ASP A 320 2.36 14.20 11.42
N SER A 321 1.92 15.46 11.28
CA SER A 321 2.43 16.57 12.05
C SER A 321 2.23 16.34 13.55
N MET A 322 1.04 15.88 13.96
CA MET A 322 0.79 15.52 15.34
C MET A 322 1.64 14.35 15.82
N VAL A 323 1.81 13.30 15.03
CA VAL A 323 2.66 12.15 15.36
C VAL A 323 4.09 12.59 15.68
N THR A 324 4.63 13.60 14.99
CA THR A 324 5.96 14.13 15.28
C THR A 324 6.06 14.83 16.64
N LEU A 325 4.96 15.39 17.15
CA LEU A 325 4.91 15.96 18.50
C LEU A 325 4.89 14.88 19.59
N TYR A 326 4.42 13.69 19.25
CA TYR A 326 4.37 12.56 20.18
C TYR A 326 5.70 11.85 20.32
N LYS A 327 6.40 11.59 19.20
CA LYS A 327 7.60 10.75 19.20
C LYS A 327 8.72 11.33 18.34
N PRO A 328 9.98 11.16 18.77
CA PRO A 328 11.14 11.74 18.07
C PRO A 328 11.41 11.06 16.71
N ASN A 329 11.00 9.82 16.55
CA ASN A 329 11.11 9.09 15.29
C ASN A 329 9.73 8.55 14.90
N PRO A 330 8.96 9.32 14.12
CA PRO A 330 7.61 8.93 13.72
C PRO A 330 7.56 7.68 12.82
N ASP A 331 8.65 7.36 12.14
CA ASP A 331 8.72 6.22 11.20
C ASP A 331 9.04 4.88 11.91
N THR A 332 9.31 4.89 13.22
CA THR A 332 9.53 3.65 13.98
C THR A 332 8.19 2.98 14.27
N PRO A 333 7.91 1.80 13.69
CA PRO A 333 6.70 1.04 14.00
C PRO A 333 6.77 0.46 15.42
N SER A 334 5.61 0.04 15.94
CA SER A 334 5.59 -0.81 17.14
C SER A 334 6.15 -2.20 16.82
N ILE A 335 6.65 -2.89 17.85
CA ILE A 335 7.09 -4.29 17.72
C ILE A 335 5.97 -5.15 17.14
N GLU A 336 4.75 -4.97 17.64
CA GLU A 336 3.59 -5.75 17.19
C GLU A 336 3.26 -5.46 15.73
N ALA A 337 3.25 -4.18 15.31
CA ALA A 337 2.98 -3.83 13.91
C ALA A 337 4.05 -4.38 12.95
N GLU A 338 5.31 -4.42 13.37
CA GLU A 338 6.39 -5.00 12.57
C GLU A 338 6.26 -6.53 12.46
N ILE A 339 5.95 -7.21 13.58
CA ILE A 339 5.71 -8.64 13.60
C ILE A 339 4.48 -9.00 12.77
N ASP A 340 3.38 -8.26 12.90
CA ASP A 340 2.14 -8.52 12.14
C ASP A 340 2.36 -8.37 10.64
N ARG A 341 3.13 -7.35 10.25
CA ARG A 341 3.47 -7.12 8.84
C ARG A 341 4.33 -8.25 8.28
N ASP A 342 5.40 -8.61 8.96
CA ASP A 342 6.28 -9.70 8.56
C ASP A 342 5.52 -11.03 8.54
N SER A 343 4.75 -11.35 9.59
CA SER A 343 3.94 -12.56 9.67
C SER A 343 2.91 -12.68 8.56
N THR A 344 2.33 -11.57 8.14
CA THR A 344 1.37 -11.54 7.03
C THR A 344 2.01 -11.98 5.72
N ILE A 345 3.23 -11.51 5.44
CA ILE A 345 3.99 -11.89 4.24
C ILE A 345 4.48 -13.33 4.37
N ARG A 346 5.06 -13.72 5.51
CA ARG A 346 5.57 -15.06 5.79
C ARG A 346 4.50 -16.14 5.71
N ARG A 347 3.31 -15.87 6.23
CA ARG A 347 2.18 -16.81 6.15
C ARG A 347 1.89 -17.19 4.71
N ILE A 348 1.86 -16.22 3.80
CA ILE A 348 1.62 -16.46 2.37
C ILE A 348 2.79 -17.19 1.73
N GLU A 349 4.02 -16.80 2.02
CA GLU A 349 5.21 -17.47 1.51
C GLU A 349 5.23 -18.95 1.90
N TRP A 350 5.06 -19.25 3.19
CA TRP A 350 5.12 -20.62 3.69
C TRP A 350 3.97 -21.48 3.17
N LEU A 351 2.77 -20.90 3.08
CA LEU A 351 1.61 -21.60 2.50
C LEU A 351 1.81 -21.89 1.01
N ASP A 352 2.29 -20.92 0.24
CA ASP A 352 2.54 -21.08 -1.19
C ASP A 352 3.64 -22.11 -1.46
N ARG A 353 4.76 -22.03 -0.75
CA ARG A 353 5.86 -23.00 -0.86
C ARG A 353 5.39 -24.41 -0.45
N SER A 354 4.60 -24.53 0.62
CA SER A 354 4.04 -25.81 1.06
C SER A 354 3.11 -26.42 0.03
N LEU A 355 2.22 -25.61 -0.55
CA LEU A 355 1.30 -26.06 -1.60
C LEU A 355 2.06 -26.56 -2.85
N ASN A 356 3.08 -25.81 -3.29
CA ASN A 356 3.87 -26.17 -4.46
C ASN A 356 4.83 -27.37 -4.23
N ALA A 357 5.06 -27.76 -2.97
CA ALA A 357 5.84 -28.96 -2.61
C ALA A 357 5.02 -30.26 -2.69
N LEU A 358 3.69 -30.19 -2.69
CA LEU A 358 2.82 -31.37 -2.72
C LEU A 358 2.82 -32.03 -4.09
N THR A 359 2.82 -33.36 -4.09
CA THR A 359 2.51 -34.14 -5.31
C THR A 359 1.00 -34.04 -5.64
N PRO A 360 0.58 -34.37 -6.87
CA PRO A 360 -0.85 -34.42 -7.23
C PRO A 360 -1.68 -35.31 -6.29
N GLU A 361 -1.13 -36.45 -5.87
CA GLU A 361 -1.77 -37.40 -4.96
C GLU A 361 -1.95 -36.80 -3.56
N GLU A 362 -0.91 -36.19 -3.01
CA GLU A 362 -0.94 -35.55 -1.71
C GLU A 362 -1.90 -34.35 -1.68
N LEU A 363 -1.89 -33.53 -2.75
CA LEU A 363 -2.82 -32.41 -2.87
C LEU A 363 -4.28 -32.89 -2.95
N THR A 364 -4.52 -33.99 -3.68
CA THR A 364 -5.86 -34.56 -3.75
C THR A 364 -6.32 -35.07 -2.40
N LYS A 365 -5.43 -35.76 -1.66
CA LYS A 365 -5.72 -36.22 -0.30
C LYS A 365 -6.05 -35.04 0.63
N ALA A 366 -5.22 -34.01 0.64
CA ALA A 366 -5.45 -32.80 1.41
C ALA A 366 -6.78 -32.12 1.02
N THR A 367 -7.05 -32.00 -0.29
CA THR A 367 -8.30 -31.41 -0.78
C THR A 367 -9.53 -32.21 -0.36
N ALA A 368 -9.44 -33.55 -0.36
CA ALA A 368 -10.53 -34.43 0.06
C ALA A 368 -10.80 -34.29 1.58
N GLU A 369 -9.76 -34.19 2.39
CA GLU A 369 -9.88 -33.96 3.82
C GLU A 369 -10.58 -32.63 4.11
N ILE A 370 -10.22 -31.56 3.40
CA ILE A 370 -10.89 -30.25 3.49
C ILE A 370 -12.35 -30.35 3.04
N ALA A 371 -12.63 -31.09 1.95
CA ALA A 371 -13.99 -31.29 1.47
C ALA A 371 -14.88 -31.98 2.50
N LEU A 372 -14.37 -33.01 3.19
CA LEU A 372 -15.07 -33.68 4.29
C LEU A 372 -15.32 -32.72 5.46
N LYS A 373 -14.32 -31.93 5.86
CA LYS A 373 -14.45 -30.95 6.92
C LYS A 373 -15.45 -29.84 6.59
N GLN A 374 -15.46 -29.37 5.32
CA GLN A 374 -16.47 -28.44 4.82
C GLN A 374 -17.90 -29.02 4.90
N LYS A 375 -18.07 -30.31 4.59
CA LYS A 375 -19.38 -30.98 4.72
C LYS A 375 -19.84 -31.01 6.17
N GLN A 376 -18.97 -31.32 7.11
CA GLN A 376 -19.29 -31.32 8.54
C GLN A 376 -19.74 -29.92 9.02
N LEU A 377 -19.03 -28.87 8.59
CA LEU A 377 -19.34 -27.49 8.97
C LEU A 377 -20.48 -26.87 8.17
N SER A 378 -20.82 -27.41 7.00
CA SER A 378 -21.83 -26.84 6.08
C SER A 378 -23.24 -26.85 6.66
N ALA A 379 -23.57 -27.79 7.53
CA ALA A 379 -24.87 -27.85 8.20
C ALA A 379 -25.08 -26.64 9.12
N ASP A 380 -24.04 -26.29 9.88
CA ASP A 380 -24.06 -25.14 10.80
C ASP A 380 -24.07 -23.81 10.04
N VAL A 381 -23.28 -23.71 8.95
CA VAL A 381 -23.31 -22.52 8.05
C VAL A 381 -24.69 -22.32 7.45
N ARG A 382 -25.35 -23.39 6.98
CA ARG A 382 -26.69 -23.31 6.40
C ARG A 382 -27.71 -22.84 7.44
N LYS A 383 -27.69 -23.42 8.64
CA LYS A 383 -28.55 -23.00 9.75
C LYS A 383 -28.34 -21.52 10.11
N ALA A 384 -27.09 -21.08 10.17
CA ALA A 384 -26.77 -19.68 10.45
C ALA A 384 -27.20 -18.74 9.30
N GLN A 385 -27.14 -19.20 8.05
CA GLN A 385 -27.64 -18.43 6.90
C GLN A 385 -29.18 -18.33 6.88
N GLU A 386 -29.87 -19.40 7.27
CA GLU A 386 -31.33 -19.41 7.44
C GLU A 386 -31.75 -18.40 8.53
N GLN A 387 -31.05 -18.41 9.67
CA GLN A 387 -31.24 -17.44 10.74
C GLN A 387 -30.98 -16.00 10.28
N LEU A 388 -29.90 -15.77 9.51
CA LEU A 388 -29.59 -14.48 8.95
C LEU A 388 -30.68 -13.98 7.98
N THR A 389 -31.20 -14.89 7.16
CA THR A 389 -32.30 -14.56 6.22
C THR A 389 -33.56 -14.17 6.97
N GLU A 390 -33.91 -14.88 8.02
CA GLU A 390 -35.09 -14.58 8.84
C GLU A 390 -34.94 -13.27 9.63
N ALA A 391 -33.80 -13.09 10.28
CA ALA A 391 -33.46 -11.85 10.97
C ALA A 391 -33.47 -10.63 10.04
N THR A 392 -33.06 -10.82 8.78
CA THR A 392 -33.08 -9.75 7.77
C THR A 392 -34.52 -9.37 7.37
N LYS A 393 -35.44 -10.35 7.28
CA LYS A 393 -36.85 -10.10 7.00
C LYS A 393 -37.53 -9.35 8.12
N THR A 394 -37.22 -9.70 9.36
CA THR A 394 -37.77 -9.07 10.57
C THR A 394 -37.10 -7.75 10.92
N LYS A 395 -36.03 -7.36 10.21
CA LYS A 395 -35.20 -6.17 10.48
C LYS A 395 -34.61 -6.14 11.90
N ASP A 396 -34.43 -7.30 12.51
CA ASP A 396 -33.78 -7.43 13.81
C ASP A 396 -32.28 -7.27 13.68
N GLU A 397 -31.78 -6.09 13.99
CA GLU A 397 -30.34 -5.76 13.84
C GLU A 397 -29.43 -6.57 14.77
N GLU A 398 -29.90 -6.98 15.94
CA GLU A 398 -29.10 -7.76 16.88
C GLU A 398 -28.99 -9.20 16.39
N ALA A 399 -30.08 -9.82 15.96
CA ALA A 399 -30.08 -11.13 15.34
C ALA A 399 -29.28 -11.17 14.04
N ILE A 400 -29.36 -10.11 13.21
CA ILE A 400 -28.51 -9.97 11.99
C ILE A 400 -27.04 -9.95 12.36
N ARG A 401 -26.63 -9.19 13.38
CA ARG A 401 -25.24 -9.12 13.84
C ARG A 401 -24.76 -10.46 14.38
N ALA A 402 -25.58 -11.13 15.19
CA ALA A 402 -25.27 -12.45 15.74
C ALA A 402 -25.11 -13.51 14.64
N ALA A 403 -26.06 -13.59 13.71
CA ALA A 403 -26.00 -14.55 12.60
C ALA A 403 -24.81 -14.28 11.65
N LYS A 404 -24.53 -13.01 11.31
CA LYS A 404 -23.33 -12.64 10.54
C LYS A 404 -22.04 -13.07 11.23
N ARG A 405 -21.96 -12.93 12.55
CA ARG A 405 -20.80 -13.35 13.35
C ARG A 405 -20.60 -14.88 13.28
N VAL A 406 -21.69 -15.65 13.40
CA VAL A 406 -21.62 -17.13 13.30
C VAL A 406 -21.16 -17.55 11.90
N VAL A 407 -21.76 -17.01 10.83
CA VAL A 407 -21.33 -17.29 9.45
C VAL A 407 -19.88 -16.90 9.22
N GLY A 408 -19.44 -15.75 9.76
CA GLY A 408 -18.06 -15.29 9.66
C GLY A 408 -17.08 -16.24 10.37
N ASN A 409 -17.39 -16.64 11.59
CA ASN A 409 -16.56 -17.57 12.38
C ASN A 409 -16.43 -18.95 11.71
N GLN A 410 -17.51 -19.47 11.16
CA GLN A 410 -17.49 -20.74 10.43
C GLN A 410 -16.65 -20.68 9.15
N ARG A 411 -16.77 -19.58 8.40
CA ARG A 411 -15.91 -19.39 7.22
C ARG A 411 -14.43 -19.30 7.60
N LYS A 412 -14.12 -18.57 8.66
CA LYS A 412 -12.76 -18.47 9.19
C LYS A 412 -12.21 -19.85 9.60
N ALA A 413 -13.03 -20.68 10.27
CA ALA A 413 -12.63 -22.03 10.66
C ALA A 413 -12.34 -22.94 9.46
N ILE A 414 -13.08 -22.80 8.35
CA ILE A 414 -12.82 -23.52 7.10
C ILE A 414 -11.50 -23.06 6.48
N ASP A 415 -11.25 -21.74 6.43
CA ASP A 415 -10.01 -21.17 5.93
C ASP A 415 -8.78 -21.63 6.69
N GLU A 416 -8.84 -21.53 8.02
CA GLU A 416 -7.77 -21.95 8.91
C GLU A 416 -7.47 -23.43 8.74
N ALA A 417 -8.51 -24.27 8.67
CA ALA A 417 -8.35 -25.68 8.45
C ALA A 417 -7.74 -26.03 7.08
N ALA A 418 -8.13 -25.31 6.02
CA ALA A 418 -7.58 -25.51 4.68
C ALA A 418 -6.09 -25.13 4.63
N GLN A 419 -5.73 -23.99 5.22
CA GLN A 419 -4.34 -23.56 5.31
C GLN A 419 -3.50 -24.55 6.11
N GLU A 420 -4.03 -25.02 7.23
CA GLU A 420 -3.36 -25.92 8.15
C GLU A 420 -3.05 -27.29 7.52
N ILE A 421 -4.04 -27.91 6.87
CA ILE A 421 -3.89 -29.22 6.23
C ILE A 421 -2.82 -29.15 5.12
N VAL A 422 -2.88 -28.11 4.29
CA VAL A 422 -1.89 -27.91 3.21
C VAL A 422 -0.50 -27.61 3.77
N PHE A 423 -0.42 -26.73 4.76
CA PHE A 423 0.84 -26.38 5.38
C PHE A 423 1.51 -27.59 6.02
N THR A 424 0.80 -28.33 6.86
CA THR A 424 1.35 -29.49 7.58
C THR A 424 1.89 -30.53 6.61
N ALA A 425 1.14 -30.84 5.54
CA ALA A 425 1.56 -31.80 4.54
C ALA A 425 2.82 -31.34 3.76
N GLY A 426 2.86 -30.08 3.33
CA GLY A 426 4.00 -29.51 2.58
C GLY A 426 5.21 -29.25 3.46
N PHE A 427 5.00 -28.76 4.68
CA PHE A 427 6.08 -28.42 5.63
C PHE A 427 6.87 -29.65 6.06
N LYS A 428 6.23 -30.81 6.21
CA LYS A 428 6.92 -32.09 6.48
C LYS A 428 7.99 -32.40 5.43
N LYS A 429 7.74 -32.11 4.16
CA LYS A 429 8.72 -32.31 3.10
C LYS A 429 9.90 -31.37 3.23
N PHE A 430 9.67 -30.09 3.49
CA PHE A 430 10.77 -29.15 3.74
C PHE A 430 11.60 -29.56 4.95
N ALA A 431 10.94 -29.97 6.02
CA ALA A 431 11.58 -30.46 7.22
C ALA A 431 12.52 -31.66 6.94
N GLN A 432 12.06 -32.59 6.10
CA GLN A 432 12.85 -33.73 5.69
C GLN A 432 14.05 -33.32 4.84
N LEU A 433 13.86 -32.48 3.82
CA LEU A 433 14.94 -32.00 2.94
C LEU A 433 16.02 -31.23 3.72
N VAL A 434 15.61 -30.38 4.66
CA VAL A 434 16.55 -29.64 5.53
C VAL A 434 17.36 -30.60 6.42
N ARG A 435 16.74 -31.64 6.98
CA ARG A 435 17.44 -32.66 7.80
C ARG A 435 18.43 -33.48 6.98
N GLU A 436 18.08 -33.81 5.75
CA GLU A 436 18.92 -34.58 4.83
C GLU A 436 20.04 -33.73 4.20
N GLY A 437 20.10 -32.43 4.52
CA GLY A 437 21.07 -31.50 3.92
C GLY A 437 20.88 -31.34 2.41
N LYS A 438 19.73 -31.76 1.88
CA LYS A 438 19.40 -31.63 0.46
C LYS A 438 18.75 -30.28 0.20
N THR A 439 19.38 -29.47 -0.64
CA THR A 439 18.76 -28.28 -1.24
C THR A 439 18.13 -28.70 -2.56
N ASP A 440 16.83 -28.89 -2.57
CA ASP A 440 16.04 -29.08 -3.79
C ASP A 440 15.83 -27.72 -4.50
N GLU A 441 15.38 -27.74 -5.76
CA GLU A 441 15.02 -26.51 -6.49
C GLU A 441 14.01 -25.64 -5.75
N GLN A 442 13.21 -26.23 -4.86
CA GLN A 442 12.23 -25.56 -4.02
C GLN A 442 12.83 -24.88 -2.77
N ILE A 443 14.04 -25.29 -2.31
CA ILE A 443 14.76 -24.70 -1.16
C ILE A 443 16.08 -24.05 -1.63
N LYS A 444 16.12 -23.47 -2.81
CA LYS A 444 17.27 -22.70 -3.29
C LYS A 444 17.52 -21.42 -2.48
N ASP A 445 16.57 -21.05 -1.62
CA ASP A 445 16.67 -19.88 -0.76
C ASP A 445 17.30 -20.27 0.59
N PRO A 446 18.56 -19.86 0.85
CA PRO A 446 19.26 -20.16 2.09
C PRO A 446 18.57 -19.54 3.33
N GLU A 447 17.90 -18.43 3.17
CA GLU A 447 17.17 -17.78 4.28
C GLU A 447 15.92 -18.58 4.65
N PHE A 448 15.15 -19.06 3.67
CA PHE A 448 14.03 -19.94 3.91
C PHE A 448 14.47 -21.25 4.59
N ALA A 449 15.58 -21.85 4.17
CA ALA A 449 16.15 -23.04 4.83
C ALA A 449 16.49 -22.77 6.31
N LYS A 450 17.08 -21.62 6.63
CA LYS A 450 17.37 -21.22 8.01
C LYS A 450 16.07 -21.01 8.84
N GLU A 451 15.05 -20.42 8.23
CA GLU A 451 13.75 -20.23 8.89
C GLU A 451 13.10 -21.56 9.25
N ILE A 452 13.11 -22.51 8.32
CA ILE A 452 12.62 -23.88 8.56
C ILE A 452 13.43 -24.55 9.69
N ALA A 453 14.75 -24.43 9.68
CA ALA A 453 15.61 -24.98 10.73
C ALA A 453 15.30 -24.37 12.11
N ILE A 454 15.01 -23.06 12.17
CA ILE A 454 14.60 -22.38 13.40
C ILE A 454 13.23 -22.88 13.86
N ALA A 455 12.26 -23.01 12.96
CA ALA A 455 10.91 -23.48 13.28
C ALA A 455 10.90 -24.94 13.77
N LEU A 456 11.85 -25.76 13.30
CA LEU A 456 11.97 -27.18 13.67
C LEU A 456 12.76 -27.43 14.97
N LYS A 457 13.48 -26.44 15.48
CA LYS A 457 14.37 -26.62 16.63
C LYS A 457 13.62 -27.14 17.87
N GLY A 458 13.96 -28.35 18.28
CA GLY A 458 13.35 -29.01 19.44
C GLY A 458 12.00 -29.68 19.19
N LYS A 459 11.55 -29.77 17.94
CA LYS A 459 10.30 -30.44 17.53
C LYS A 459 10.53 -31.43 16.39
N GLU A 460 11.57 -32.24 16.49
CA GLU A 460 11.90 -33.26 15.50
C GLU A 460 10.76 -34.27 15.38
N GLY A 461 10.11 -34.30 14.23
CA GLY A 461 9.03 -35.26 13.95
C GLY A 461 7.61 -34.80 14.30
N ALA A 462 7.43 -33.63 14.92
CA ALA A 462 6.10 -33.13 15.27
C ALA A 462 5.38 -32.54 14.05
N ASP A 463 4.07 -32.71 14.01
CA ASP A 463 3.18 -31.98 13.10
C ASP A 463 3.03 -30.56 13.63
N LEU A 464 3.78 -29.63 13.02
CA LEU A 464 3.67 -28.20 13.34
C LEU A 464 2.54 -27.59 12.54
N THR A 465 1.70 -26.84 13.22
CA THR A 465 0.73 -25.97 12.59
C THR A 465 1.40 -24.72 12.01
N LEU A 466 0.77 -24.09 11.02
CA LEU A 466 1.28 -22.84 10.44
C LEU A 466 1.44 -21.76 11.51
N ASP A 467 0.48 -21.66 12.43
CA ASP A 467 0.52 -20.69 13.52
C ASP A 467 1.62 -21.01 14.55
N GLU A 468 1.87 -22.28 14.86
CA GLU A 468 2.99 -22.68 15.73
C GLU A 468 4.35 -22.39 15.08
N ALA A 469 4.51 -22.69 13.80
CA ALA A 469 5.73 -22.40 13.05
C ALA A 469 6.01 -20.89 13.00
N LEU A 470 5.00 -20.08 12.70
CA LEU A 470 5.10 -18.62 12.74
C LEU A 470 5.38 -18.10 14.16
N ALA A 471 4.78 -18.70 15.20
CA ALA A 471 5.03 -18.29 16.58
C ALA A 471 6.50 -18.53 16.99
N ILE A 472 7.09 -19.65 16.56
CA ILE A 472 8.51 -19.94 16.80
C ILE A 472 9.41 -18.93 16.09
N TYR A 473 9.13 -18.66 14.81
CA TYR A 473 9.85 -17.65 14.02
C TYR A 473 9.74 -16.26 14.66
N ASN A 474 8.52 -15.85 14.98
CA ASN A 474 8.23 -14.55 15.58
C ASN A 474 8.86 -14.36 16.96
N LYS A 475 9.09 -15.45 17.71
CA LYS A 475 9.79 -15.37 19.00
C LYS A 475 11.21 -14.83 18.85
N GLY A 476 11.92 -15.25 17.80
CA GLY A 476 13.26 -14.72 17.48
C GLY A 476 13.22 -13.25 17.06
N LEU A 477 12.29 -12.88 16.19
CA LEU A 477 12.07 -11.50 15.76
C LEU A 477 11.68 -10.62 16.96
N ARG A 478 10.69 -11.04 17.75
CA ARG A 478 10.23 -10.34 18.96
C ARG A 478 11.38 -10.08 19.93
N LYS A 479 12.27 -11.06 20.14
CA LYS A 479 13.43 -10.89 21.02
C LYS A 479 14.35 -9.76 20.53
N ARG A 480 14.70 -9.76 19.23
CA ARG A 480 15.55 -8.69 18.64
C ARG A 480 14.92 -7.30 18.80
N LEU A 481 13.63 -7.20 18.50
CA LEU A 481 12.87 -5.95 18.61
C LEU A 481 12.72 -5.49 20.06
N ALA A 482 12.49 -6.43 21.00
CA ALA A 482 12.42 -6.15 22.43
C ALA A 482 13.75 -5.64 22.98
N ASP A 483 14.88 -6.23 22.57
CA ASP A 483 16.22 -5.76 22.95
C ASP A 483 16.48 -4.32 22.48
N GLN A 484 16.01 -3.98 21.28
CA GLN A 484 16.08 -2.60 20.76
C GLN A 484 15.18 -1.64 21.54
N GLN A 485 13.96 -2.07 21.86
CA GLN A 485 13.02 -1.29 22.67
C GLN A 485 13.57 -1.06 24.09
N GLU A 486 14.14 -2.07 24.70
CA GLU A 486 14.75 -1.94 26.04
C GLU A 486 15.90 -0.94 26.06
N LYS A 487 16.77 -0.97 25.05
CA LYS A 487 17.84 0.03 24.90
C LYS A 487 17.29 1.45 24.75
N ARG A 488 16.19 1.60 23.98
CA ARG A 488 15.50 2.88 23.81
C ARG A 488 14.88 3.33 25.13
N LEU A 489 14.15 2.43 25.81
CA LEU A 489 13.52 2.72 27.10
C LEU A 489 14.54 3.16 28.16
N LYS A 490 15.69 2.50 28.26
CA LYS A 490 16.78 2.89 29.16
C LYS A 490 17.28 4.31 28.86
N ARG A 491 17.56 4.62 27.61
CA ARG A 491 17.99 5.95 27.19
C ARG A 491 16.94 7.02 27.51
N ASP A 492 15.67 6.73 27.25
CA ASP A 492 14.58 7.66 27.51
C ASP A 492 14.34 7.84 29.02
N ALA A 493 14.47 6.77 29.82
CA ALA A 493 14.41 6.84 31.28
C ALA A 493 15.54 7.72 31.86
N GLU A 494 16.77 7.54 31.41
CA GLU A 494 17.91 8.39 31.81
C GLU A 494 17.66 9.87 31.47
N GLN A 495 17.20 10.15 30.25
CA GLN A 495 16.90 11.51 29.83
C GLN A 495 15.76 12.17 30.64
N LEU A 496 14.79 11.36 31.09
CA LEU A 496 13.64 11.83 31.88
C LEU A 496 13.89 11.81 33.39
N LYS A 497 15.02 11.24 33.81
CA LYS A 497 15.30 10.96 35.24
C LYS A 497 14.17 10.13 35.88
N ALA A 498 13.67 9.13 35.14
CA ALA A 498 12.62 8.22 35.59
C ALA A 498 13.30 7.08 36.40
N ASP A 499 13.50 7.27 37.67
CA ASP A 499 14.30 6.38 38.51
C ASP A 499 13.43 5.42 39.33
N THR A 500 12.16 5.74 39.53
CA THR A 500 11.26 4.87 40.29
C THR A 500 10.66 3.78 39.45
N LYS A 501 10.34 2.63 40.05
CA LYS A 501 9.66 1.50 39.39
C LYS A 501 8.33 1.94 38.77
N GLN A 502 7.61 2.86 39.39
CA GLN A 502 6.33 3.37 38.90
C GLN A 502 6.52 4.25 37.67
N GLU A 503 7.50 5.15 37.65
CA GLU A 503 7.83 6.00 36.50
C GLU A 503 8.27 5.17 35.28
N LEU A 504 9.13 4.16 35.51
CA LEU A 504 9.56 3.24 34.47
C LEU A 504 8.39 2.44 33.89
N ALA A 505 7.47 1.97 34.74
CA ALA A 505 6.27 1.27 34.29
C ALA A 505 5.35 2.19 33.47
N SER A 506 5.17 3.44 33.91
CA SER A 506 4.37 4.45 33.19
C SER A 506 4.99 4.83 31.85
N LEU A 507 6.32 5.00 31.82
CA LEU A 507 7.06 5.27 30.58
C LEU A 507 6.91 4.11 29.58
N LYS A 508 7.06 2.88 30.05
CA LYS A 508 6.89 1.67 29.22
C LYS A 508 5.47 1.55 28.68
N ALA A 509 4.46 1.80 29.51
CA ALA A 509 3.05 1.78 29.08
C ALA A 509 2.78 2.85 28.03
N TRP A 510 3.35 4.04 28.22
CA TRP A 510 3.25 5.12 27.25
C TRP A 510 3.94 4.79 25.91
N GLU A 511 5.15 4.23 25.94
CA GLU A 511 5.83 3.82 24.72
C GLU A 511 5.04 2.79 23.93
N ASN A 512 4.46 1.80 24.61
CA ASN A 512 3.60 0.81 23.97
C ASN A 512 2.35 1.46 23.35
N TYR A 513 1.67 2.36 24.06
CA TYR A 513 0.52 3.11 23.53
C TYR A 513 0.93 3.93 22.30
N ARG A 514 1.98 4.72 22.42
CA ARG A 514 2.50 5.58 21.36
C ARG A 514 2.84 4.78 20.11
N ASP A 515 3.60 3.71 20.26
CA ASP A 515 4.08 2.88 19.14
C ASP A 515 2.96 2.05 18.49
N THR A 516 1.85 1.81 19.22
CA THR A 516 0.68 1.09 18.69
C THR A 516 -0.29 2.02 17.95
N TYR A 517 -0.56 3.20 18.50
CA TYR A 517 -1.64 4.07 18.00
C TYR A 517 -1.15 5.31 17.26
N MET A 518 0.09 5.77 17.51
CA MET A 518 0.66 6.95 16.85
C MET A 518 1.57 6.51 15.69
N LEU A 519 0.98 5.83 14.71
CA LEU A 519 1.64 5.44 13.46
C LEU A 519 1.42 6.52 12.40
N ARG A 520 2.32 6.60 11.40
CA ARG A 520 2.11 7.42 10.21
C ARG A 520 0.77 7.09 9.54
N ALA A 521 0.14 8.09 8.96
CA ALA A 521 -1.10 7.90 8.20
C ALA A 521 -0.96 6.82 7.11
N ALA A 522 0.21 6.72 6.48
CA ALA A 522 0.51 5.71 5.46
C ALA A 522 0.53 4.27 6.01
N ASP A 523 0.80 4.09 7.31
CA ASP A 523 0.84 2.77 7.98
C ASP A 523 -0.54 2.36 8.53
N LEU A 524 -1.46 3.31 8.62
CA LEU A 524 -2.81 3.05 9.11
C LEU A 524 -3.70 2.51 7.99
N ARG A 525 -4.75 1.80 8.40
CA ARG A 525 -5.76 1.28 7.48
C ARG A 525 -6.46 2.43 6.75
N SER A 526 -6.65 2.29 5.44
CA SER A 526 -7.41 3.24 4.62
C SER A 526 -8.59 2.52 3.92
N PRO A 527 -9.81 3.07 4.00
CA PRO A 527 -10.18 4.20 4.84
C PRO A 527 -10.08 3.85 6.33
N ALA A 528 -9.77 4.84 7.15
CA ALA A 528 -9.73 4.69 8.61
C ALA A 528 -11.13 4.38 9.16
N PRO A 529 -11.26 3.73 10.33
CA PRO A 529 -12.56 3.46 10.95
C PRO A 529 -13.35 4.74 11.25
N ASN A 530 -14.67 4.63 11.33
CA ASN A 530 -15.53 5.74 11.75
C ASN A 530 -15.07 6.27 13.12
N GLY A 531 -15.05 7.58 13.28
CA GLY A 531 -14.58 8.26 14.49
C GLY A 531 -13.05 8.40 14.61
N HIS A 532 -12.30 7.84 13.69
CA HIS A 532 -10.85 8.07 13.63
C HIS A 532 -10.55 9.44 13.01
N PHE A 533 -9.54 10.14 13.55
CA PHE A 533 -9.14 11.48 13.11
C PHE A 533 -9.02 11.60 11.57
N LEU A 534 -8.29 10.70 10.94
CA LEU A 534 -8.07 10.73 9.50
C LEU A 534 -9.38 10.73 8.70
N ARG A 535 -10.34 9.89 9.10
CA ARG A 535 -11.62 9.79 8.39
C ARG A 535 -12.47 11.03 8.58
N GLU A 536 -12.54 11.55 9.80
CA GLU A 536 -13.32 12.75 10.13
C GLU A 536 -12.74 14.01 9.47
N PHE A 537 -11.42 14.03 9.20
CA PHE A 537 -10.74 15.14 8.53
C PHE A 537 -10.67 15.03 7.02
N GLY A 538 -11.39 14.07 6.41
CA GLY A 538 -11.52 13.96 4.96
C GLY A 538 -10.41 13.16 4.30
N GLN A 539 -9.90 12.10 4.99
CA GLN A 539 -8.97 11.17 4.38
C GLN A 539 -9.50 10.65 3.05
N SER A 540 -8.65 10.70 2.02
CA SER A 540 -8.94 10.08 0.72
C SER A 540 -9.22 8.59 0.87
N ASP A 541 -10.21 8.07 0.13
CA ASP A 541 -10.47 6.63 0.04
C ASP A 541 -9.43 5.88 -0.81
N ARG A 542 -8.52 6.61 -1.47
CA ARG A 542 -7.45 6.10 -2.35
C ARG A 542 -7.94 5.38 -3.61
N GLU A 543 -9.20 5.48 -3.95
CA GLU A 543 -9.72 4.95 -5.21
C GLU A 543 -9.55 5.94 -6.36
N LEU A 544 -9.60 7.24 -6.06
CA LEU A 544 -9.37 8.32 -7.01
C LEU A 544 -8.05 9.04 -6.73
N VAL A 545 -7.46 9.64 -7.74
CA VAL A 545 -6.14 10.31 -7.64
C VAL A 545 -6.20 11.51 -6.70
N GLU A 546 -7.31 12.27 -6.70
CA GLU A 546 -7.56 13.40 -5.81
C GLU A 546 -8.99 13.31 -5.23
N ASN A 547 -9.15 12.63 -4.11
CA ASN A 547 -10.44 12.47 -3.43
C ASN A 547 -10.36 12.80 -1.92
N ALA A 548 -9.54 13.77 -1.56
CA ALA A 548 -9.51 14.29 -0.20
C ALA A 548 -10.58 15.40 -0.05
N ASN A 549 -11.41 15.30 0.99
CA ASN A 549 -12.33 16.38 1.32
C ASN A 549 -11.63 17.39 2.23
N GLU A 550 -11.50 18.61 1.77
CA GLU A 550 -10.86 19.71 2.50
C GLU A 550 -11.86 20.64 3.20
N ASP A 551 -13.18 20.40 3.08
CA ASP A 551 -14.20 21.21 3.70
C ASP A 551 -14.12 21.16 5.23
N ALA A 552 -14.20 22.33 5.86
CA ALA A 552 -14.19 22.44 7.31
C ALA A 552 -15.57 22.12 7.90
N THR A 553 -15.62 21.25 8.92
CA THR A 553 -16.86 20.90 9.63
C THR A 553 -16.78 21.23 11.11
N VAL A 554 -17.97 21.44 11.73
CA VAL A 554 -18.07 21.64 13.19
C VAL A 554 -17.53 20.42 13.96
N GLY A 555 -17.75 19.20 13.44
CA GLY A 555 -17.23 17.96 14.03
C GLY A 555 -15.70 17.95 14.11
N GLN A 556 -15.02 18.42 13.08
CA GLN A 556 -13.57 18.55 13.05
C GLN A 556 -13.07 19.55 14.11
N ALA A 557 -13.73 20.72 14.21
CA ALA A 557 -13.37 21.71 15.24
C ALA A 557 -13.54 21.16 16.66
N LEU A 558 -14.66 20.48 16.94
CA LEU A 558 -14.89 19.83 18.23
C LEU A 558 -13.90 18.72 18.55
N MET A 559 -13.48 17.96 17.54
CA MET A 559 -12.47 16.90 17.71
C MET A 559 -11.09 17.48 18.07
N VAL A 560 -10.72 18.62 17.52
CA VAL A 560 -9.48 19.31 17.87
C VAL A 560 -9.55 19.87 19.28
N LEU A 561 -10.63 20.56 19.62
CA LEU A 561 -10.82 21.19 20.91
C LEU A 561 -10.87 20.18 22.08
N ASN A 562 -11.53 19.02 21.87
CA ASN A 562 -11.88 18.08 22.94
C ASN A 562 -11.35 16.66 22.72
N GLY A 563 -10.73 16.38 21.58
CA GLY A 563 -10.30 15.02 21.21
C GLY A 563 -9.13 14.52 22.04
N LYS A 564 -9.15 13.23 22.37
CA LYS A 564 -8.08 12.56 23.14
C LYS A 564 -6.70 12.70 22.50
N THR A 565 -6.64 12.78 21.19
CA THR A 565 -5.38 12.95 20.47
C THR A 565 -4.70 14.26 20.86
N PHE A 566 -5.45 15.34 20.98
CA PHE A 566 -4.89 16.63 21.37
C PHE A 566 -4.62 16.73 22.89
N SER A 567 -5.53 16.26 23.72
CA SER A 567 -5.34 16.27 25.18
C SER A 567 -4.15 15.43 25.64
N ASN A 568 -3.88 14.33 24.96
CA ASN A 568 -2.75 13.46 25.26
C ASN A 568 -1.37 14.08 24.89
N LEU A 569 -1.30 15.16 24.12
CA LEU A 569 -0.03 15.84 23.81
C LEU A 569 0.68 16.34 25.07
N MET A 570 -0.08 16.66 26.12
CA MET A 570 0.49 17.11 27.39
C MET A 570 0.94 15.97 28.32
N ASN A 571 0.79 14.72 27.90
CA ASN A 571 1.39 13.62 28.64
C ASN A 571 2.91 13.86 28.80
N PRO A 572 3.48 13.69 29.99
CA PRO A 572 4.89 14.02 30.28
C PRO A 572 5.91 13.31 29.41
N TYR A 573 5.52 12.22 28.76
CA TYR A 573 6.40 11.39 27.95
C TYR A 573 6.36 11.72 26.45
N THR A 574 5.48 12.64 25.99
CA THR A 574 5.50 13.10 24.60
C THR A 574 6.74 13.93 24.31
N MET A 575 7.18 13.96 23.06
CA MET A 575 8.34 14.74 22.65
C MET A 575 8.15 16.23 22.96
N ILE A 576 6.98 16.78 22.60
CA ILE A 576 6.70 18.21 22.83
C ILE A 576 6.65 18.55 24.33
N SER A 577 5.96 17.75 25.16
CA SER A 577 5.87 17.99 26.60
C SER A 577 7.25 17.91 27.27
N ARG A 578 8.09 16.94 26.88
CA ARG A 578 9.47 16.81 27.36
C ARG A 578 10.31 18.05 27.02
N THR A 579 10.15 18.58 25.80
CA THR A 579 10.88 19.78 25.38
C THR A 579 10.40 21.03 26.13
N LEU A 580 9.08 21.18 26.32
CA LEU A 580 8.49 22.29 27.07
C LEU A 580 8.88 22.29 28.57
N ARG A 581 8.98 21.09 29.17
CA ARG A 581 9.44 20.96 30.57
C ARG A 581 10.88 21.43 30.77
N ARG A 582 11.70 21.40 29.72
CA ARG A 582 13.10 21.88 29.76
C ARG A 582 13.23 23.38 29.53
N ALA A 583 12.16 24.05 29.08
CA ALA A 583 12.19 25.49 28.89
C ALA A 583 12.34 26.21 30.25
N GLU A 584 13.37 27.04 30.38
CA GLU A 584 13.74 27.72 31.62
C GLU A 584 12.90 28.98 31.86
N SER A 585 12.25 29.50 30.82
CA SER A 585 11.39 30.67 30.88
C SER A 585 10.14 30.52 30.00
N GLY A 586 9.12 31.37 30.28
CA GLY A 586 7.92 31.46 29.44
C GLY A 586 8.24 31.79 27.97
N ASP A 587 9.16 32.72 27.74
CA ASP A 587 9.61 33.09 26.40
C ASP A 587 10.23 31.92 25.65
N GLN A 588 11.08 31.14 26.33
CA GLN A 588 11.66 29.96 25.74
C GLN A 588 10.59 28.88 25.44
N ALA A 589 9.58 28.76 26.31
CA ALA A 589 8.46 27.84 26.07
C ALA A 589 7.65 28.25 24.84
N ILE A 590 7.33 29.54 24.69
CA ILE A 590 6.61 30.09 23.53
C ILE A 590 7.44 29.85 22.26
N ASP A 591 8.71 30.19 22.23
CA ASP A 591 9.59 29.97 21.08
C ASP A 591 9.67 28.46 20.72
N THR A 592 9.69 27.58 21.72
CA THR A 592 9.66 26.13 21.54
C THR A 592 8.37 25.66 20.84
N ILE A 593 7.20 26.18 21.26
CA ILE A 593 5.90 25.87 20.65
C ILE A 593 5.91 26.30 19.19
N TYR A 594 6.30 27.55 18.91
CA TYR A 594 6.31 28.08 17.54
C TYR A 594 7.32 27.37 16.64
N MET A 595 8.50 27.04 17.14
CA MET A 595 9.48 26.23 16.42
C MET A 595 8.97 24.85 16.11
N ALA A 596 8.26 24.22 17.04
CA ALA A 596 7.72 22.87 16.84
C ALA A 596 6.52 22.82 15.86
N LEU A 597 5.68 23.86 15.87
CA LEU A 597 4.45 23.90 15.09
C LEU A 597 4.62 24.62 13.73
N PHE A 598 5.46 25.66 13.67
CA PHE A 598 5.57 26.56 12.53
C PHE A 598 6.99 26.73 11.98
N SER A 599 7.98 26.03 12.57
CA SER A 599 9.40 26.11 12.17
C SER A 599 10.00 27.53 12.22
N ARG A 600 9.41 28.42 13.03
CA ARG A 600 9.88 29.80 13.27
C ARG A 600 9.74 30.17 14.74
N LYS A 601 10.43 31.21 15.16
CA LYS A 601 10.20 31.83 16.50
C LYS A 601 8.90 32.66 16.50
N ALA A 602 8.34 32.84 17.69
CA ALA A 602 7.19 33.71 17.88
C ALA A 602 7.57 35.18 17.62
N THR A 603 6.67 35.98 17.07
CA THR A 603 6.80 37.42 16.95
C THR A 603 6.65 38.08 18.33
N ALA A 604 7.00 39.36 18.45
CA ALA A 604 6.83 40.11 19.69
C ALA A 604 5.35 40.18 20.13
N GLU A 605 4.42 40.34 19.16
CA GLU A 605 2.99 40.35 19.43
C GLU A 605 2.46 38.99 19.88
N GLU A 606 2.89 37.91 19.23
CA GLU A 606 2.53 36.53 19.62
C GLU A 606 3.05 36.18 21.01
N LYS A 607 4.27 36.63 21.35
CA LYS A 607 4.83 36.51 22.73
C LYS A 607 4.00 37.28 23.73
N ALA A 608 3.66 38.54 23.44
CA ALA A 608 2.85 39.37 24.33
C ALA A 608 1.47 38.75 24.64
N LEU A 609 0.83 38.09 23.64
CA LEU A 609 -0.44 37.39 23.81
C LEU A 609 -0.35 36.16 24.71
N LEU A 610 0.74 35.39 24.60
CA LEU A 610 0.89 34.12 25.34
C LEU A 610 1.61 34.28 26.68
N GLN A 611 2.34 35.39 26.90
CA GLN A 611 3.11 35.64 28.11
C GLN A 611 2.27 35.53 29.41
N PRO A 612 1.03 36.04 29.48
CA PRO A 612 0.20 35.84 30.67
C PRO A 612 -0.07 34.40 31.03
N ILE A 613 -0.15 33.51 30.01
CA ILE A 613 -0.47 32.08 30.16
C ILE A 613 0.75 31.31 30.71
N VAL A 614 1.96 31.72 30.35
CA VAL A 614 3.22 31.04 30.73
C VAL A 614 4.00 31.77 31.82
N ALA A 615 3.43 32.82 32.43
CA ALA A 615 4.10 33.72 33.35
C ALA A 615 4.68 33.00 34.59
N ASP A 616 4.00 31.99 35.10
CA ASP A 616 4.41 31.18 36.24
C ASP A 616 5.41 30.05 35.86
N ASN A 617 5.75 29.95 34.59
CA ASN A 617 6.60 28.89 34.02
C ASN A 617 6.11 27.46 34.38
N SER A 618 4.84 27.30 34.75
CA SER A 618 4.26 26.01 35.13
C SER A 618 4.09 25.08 33.93
N VAL A 619 4.02 23.78 34.20
CA VAL A 619 3.73 22.77 33.18
C VAL A 619 2.33 22.97 32.61
N THR A 620 1.37 23.38 33.44
CA THR A 620 -0.02 23.64 33.02
C THR A 620 -0.06 24.85 32.08
N GLY A 621 0.52 25.99 32.45
CA GLY A 621 0.54 27.17 31.58
C GLY A 621 1.22 26.92 30.25
N LYS A 622 2.32 26.16 30.21
CA LYS A 622 2.96 25.74 28.96
C LYS A 622 2.03 24.85 28.11
N GLY A 623 1.24 24.00 28.76
CA GLY A 623 0.26 23.16 28.12
C GLY A 623 -0.89 23.95 27.52
N ASP A 624 -1.41 24.91 28.26
CA ASP A 624 -2.48 25.79 27.82
C ASP A 624 -2.04 26.63 26.61
N ALA A 625 -0.81 27.13 26.65
CA ALA A 625 -0.22 27.85 25.52
C ALA A 625 -0.08 26.96 24.28
N LEU A 626 0.40 25.72 24.44
CA LEU A 626 0.47 24.76 23.34
C LEU A 626 -0.94 24.47 22.76
N TRP A 627 -1.91 24.23 23.63
CA TRP A 627 -3.29 23.99 23.22
C TRP A 627 -3.88 25.20 22.47
N ALA A 628 -3.66 26.41 22.95
CA ALA A 628 -4.12 27.63 22.32
C ALA A 628 -3.56 27.78 20.89
N VAL A 629 -2.25 27.57 20.71
CA VAL A 629 -1.59 27.71 19.42
C VAL A 629 -1.98 26.58 18.45
N LEU A 630 -2.15 25.34 18.93
CA LEU A 630 -2.66 24.22 18.12
C LEU A 630 -4.07 24.45 17.57
N ASN A 631 -4.90 25.21 18.30
CA ASN A 631 -6.27 25.54 17.89
C ASN A 631 -6.34 26.78 16.97
N THR A 632 -5.20 27.40 16.63
CA THR A 632 -5.20 28.48 15.65
C THR A 632 -5.36 27.96 14.23
N ARG A 633 -5.93 28.77 13.34
CA ARG A 633 -5.98 28.45 11.90
C ARG A 633 -4.60 28.20 11.32
N GLN A 634 -3.58 28.87 11.86
CA GLN A 634 -2.21 28.76 11.39
C GLN A 634 -1.68 27.32 11.41
N PHE A 635 -2.07 26.51 12.41
CA PHE A 635 -1.62 25.10 12.49
C PHE A 635 -2.18 24.21 11.38
N TYR A 636 -3.36 24.54 10.84
CA TYR A 636 -4.02 23.70 9.81
C TYR A 636 -3.64 24.06 8.38
N PHE A 637 -2.85 25.10 8.20
CA PHE A 637 -2.46 25.59 6.89
C PHE A 637 -0.95 25.48 6.67
N ILE A 638 -0.55 25.11 5.46
CA ILE A 638 0.84 25.16 5.02
C ILE A 638 1.12 26.61 4.66
N GLN A 639 2.09 27.21 5.36
CA GLN A 639 2.49 28.60 5.22
C GLN A 639 3.83 28.71 4.52
#